data_ebe2c68b853b1c6868fb7b88040db32c
#
_entry.id   ebe2c68b853b1c6868fb7b88040db32c
#
_cell.length_a   1.000
_cell.length_b   1.000
_cell.length_c   1.000
_cell.angle_alpha   90.00
_cell.angle_beta   90.00
_cell.angle_gamma   90.00
#
_symmetry.space_group_name_H-M   'P 1'
#
loop_
_entity.id
_entity.type
_entity.pdbx_description
1 polymer ?
#
loop_
_entity_poly.entity_id
_entity_poly.type
_entity_poly.pdbx_seq_one_letter_code
_entity_poly.pdbx_strand_id
1 'polypeptide(L)'
;MKRGRLGLVVTVALTLLFPYGAGGQAKHASGLQAPVPKWIHGGCYSSWCETGWYSSPAVADLDADGSMEVIASAYSVVVLDAGTGAVEWRVASGHDRSEPQADSVGRTWPGIAVADVDDDGDLEIITAHGRGYVSVYDHLGYFAPGWPQTPTDRELRGLAVYDLEGDGLLEVIVTGAVLGKVNVWVYDHDGTLRSGWPQLADDSGHAWGVFNDNAAVGDLDGDGVGEIVVPSDVHYICAYEPDGTQIPAHPMYDGKGWGQVGVWESLTTELRGWGTCDAGDVRAERYRANFAHGPAAMADLNGDGTVELVAVGNVYDCIPGYPSRYNGVYVFNSDRSRFVAEGYDWQAGPVDTGAPLSEDYGLIENNQPNPVVADLDGDGQREILYASYDGRVHAFWLDKTEHGNWPYAVYQPTEGLFRFASEPVVVDLEGDGQAEVIFASWVQKGTGQTGQLHVLDYHGTPLYEVSLSPAFGSPDWNGALAAPTLANLDDDADLEIVLNTAHSGFVAYDLPGSGAAEILWGTGRGNYQRTGSILHGTLRHSRFDVAPHLPKPGALLTYTLHLVNPGPDLPEVRVTNTLSAGVQYVGNLWASAGVYEFANDTMHWQGMVVGGQGVTITYAAQVSSDLSGGLAIVNTAQLNDGLGHLWLREAVVVVNGHALYLPLVQR
;
A
#
# COMPACT_ATOMS: atom_id res chain seq x y z
N MET A 1 -70.07 69.99 4.98
CA MET A 1 -70.67 68.67 5.28
C MET A 1 -70.20 67.69 4.23
N LYS A 2 -69.34 66.76 4.59
CA LYS A 2 -69.18 65.38 4.09
C LYS A 2 -67.92 64.79 4.77
N ARG A 3 -68.18 63.87 5.62
CA ARG A 3 -67.12 63.12 6.35
C ARG A 3 -66.44 62.13 5.39
N GLY A 4 -65.14 62.25 5.22
CA GLY A 4 -64.31 61.24 4.58
C GLY A 4 -63.71 60.35 5.65
N ARG A 5 -63.93 59.03 5.51
CA ARG A 5 -63.35 58.01 6.37
C ARG A 5 -61.93 57.71 5.90
N LEU A 6 -60.98 57.86 6.82
CA LEU A 6 -59.60 57.42 6.64
C LEU A 6 -59.55 55.91 6.97
N GLY A 7 -59.26 55.08 5.99
CA GLY A 7 -59.01 53.64 6.19
C GLY A 7 -57.54 53.43 6.58
N LEU A 8 -57.31 52.88 7.77
CA LEU A 8 -56.00 52.47 8.26
C LEU A 8 -55.65 51.09 7.66
N VAL A 9 -54.68 51.07 6.78
CA VAL A 9 -54.11 49.80 6.30
C VAL A 9 -53.03 49.41 7.29
N VAL A 10 -53.26 48.36 8.07
CA VAL A 10 -52.24 47.74 8.94
C VAL A 10 -51.54 46.64 8.10
N THR A 11 -50.30 46.89 7.69
CA THR A 11 -49.42 45.90 7.11
C THR A 11 -48.81 45.09 8.24
N VAL A 12 -49.24 43.86 8.43
CA VAL A 12 -48.60 42.90 9.33
C VAL A 12 -47.40 42.31 8.60
N ALA A 13 -46.19 42.74 8.94
CA ALA A 13 -44.96 42.08 8.52
C ALA A 13 -44.78 40.84 9.39
N LEU A 14 -44.99 39.66 8.76
CA LEU A 14 -44.70 38.37 9.35
C LEU A 14 -43.16 38.13 9.25
N THR A 15 -42.42 38.46 10.30
CA THR A 15 -41.02 38.06 10.42
C THR A 15 -40.97 36.56 10.75
N LEU A 16 -40.67 35.74 9.73
CA LEU A 16 -40.26 34.37 9.94
C LEU A 16 -38.86 34.37 10.58
N LEU A 17 -38.81 34.19 11.89
CA LEU A 17 -37.65 33.81 12.61
C LEU A 17 -37.38 32.33 12.27
N PHE A 18 -36.42 32.09 11.37
CA PHE A 18 -35.77 30.79 11.28
C PHE A 18 -34.91 30.65 12.54
N PRO A 19 -35.08 29.59 13.34
CA PRO A 19 -34.11 29.31 14.38
C PRO A 19 -32.80 28.96 13.64
N TYR A 20 -31.73 29.73 13.94
CA TYR A 20 -30.35 29.27 13.73
C TYR A 20 -30.23 27.95 14.51
N GLY A 21 -30.24 26.85 13.80
CA GLY A 21 -29.90 25.56 14.35
C GLY A 21 -28.46 25.69 14.85
N ALA A 22 -28.29 25.54 16.16
CA ALA A 22 -27.01 25.13 16.69
C ALA A 22 -26.53 23.95 15.86
N GLY A 23 -25.29 24.00 15.37
CA GLY A 23 -24.64 22.90 14.68
C GLY A 23 -24.85 21.65 15.53
N GLY A 24 -25.66 20.72 15.05
CA GLY A 24 -25.72 19.43 15.61
C GLY A 24 -24.35 18.81 15.35
N GLN A 25 -23.60 18.51 16.41
CA GLN A 25 -22.61 17.44 16.31
C GLN A 25 -23.36 16.27 15.71
N ALA A 26 -22.92 15.83 14.55
CA ALA A 26 -23.35 14.56 13.99
C ALA A 26 -23.11 13.56 15.13
N LYS A 27 -24.18 12.98 15.66
CA LYS A 27 -24.06 11.82 16.48
C LYS A 27 -23.59 10.74 15.54
N HIS A 28 -22.33 10.36 15.61
CA HIS A 28 -21.91 9.06 15.16
C HIS A 28 -22.94 8.07 15.71
N ALA A 29 -23.54 7.29 14.87
CA ALA A 29 -24.44 6.20 15.26
C ALA A 29 -23.56 5.07 15.78
N SER A 30 -22.96 5.28 16.96
CA SER A 30 -21.80 4.58 17.45
C SER A 30 -22.14 3.20 17.97
N GLY A 31 -21.87 2.21 17.14
CA GLY A 31 -21.47 0.89 17.60
C GLY A 31 -19.98 0.86 18.01
N LEU A 32 -19.15 1.74 17.41
CA LEU A 32 -17.71 1.76 17.63
C LEU A 32 -17.34 2.05 19.09
N GLN A 33 -16.43 1.23 19.64
CA GLN A 33 -15.93 1.36 20.99
C GLN A 33 -14.40 1.56 21.00
N ALA A 34 -13.87 1.94 22.14
CA ALA A 34 -12.42 2.09 22.30
C ALA A 34 -11.71 0.74 22.05
N PRO A 35 -10.53 0.75 21.40
CA PRO A 35 -9.72 -0.44 21.21
C PRO A 35 -9.46 -1.19 22.53
N VAL A 36 -9.65 -2.49 22.55
CA VAL A 36 -9.49 -3.35 23.72
C VAL A 36 -8.30 -4.28 23.52
N PRO A 37 -7.32 -4.34 24.45
CA PRO A 37 -6.22 -5.28 24.33
C PRO A 37 -6.71 -6.72 24.22
N LYS A 38 -6.30 -7.45 23.15
CA LYS A 38 -6.63 -8.84 22.89
C LYS A 38 -5.56 -9.77 23.43
N TRP A 39 -4.33 -9.59 22.97
CA TRP A 39 -3.16 -10.32 23.45
C TRP A 39 -1.88 -9.51 23.31
N ILE A 40 -0.83 -9.92 24.03
CA ILE A 40 0.53 -9.40 23.94
C ILE A 40 1.47 -10.59 23.80
N HIS A 41 2.27 -10.59 22.74
CA HIS A 41 3.34 -11.53 22.53
C HIS A 41 4.68 -10.82 22.62
N GLY A 42 5.60 -11.33 23.43
CA GLY A 42 6.94 -10.80 23.55
C GLY A 42 7.74 -11.52 24.58
N GLY A 43 9.00 -11.24 24.63
CA GLY A 43 9.91 -11.86 25.57
C GLY A 43 11.35 -11.60 25.17
N CYS A 44 12.28 -12.09 26.00
CA CYS A 44 13.70 -12.01 25.72
C CYS A 44 14.26 -13.40 25.51
N TYR A 45 14.99 -13.59 24.44
CA TYR A 45 15.61 -14.83 24.02
C TYR A 45 17.10 -14.64 23.97
N SER A 46 17.85 -15.39 24.74
CA SER A 46 19.31 -15.25 24.86
C SER A 46 19.79 -13.82 25.11
N SER A 47 20.33 -13.14 24.12
CA SER A 47 20.91 -11.79 24.24
C SER A 47 20.02 -10.66 23.71
N TRP A 48 18.81 -10.96 23.24
CA TRP A 48 17.89 -10.00 22.65
C TRP A 48 16.44 -10.31 23.01
N CYS A 49 15.60 -9.31 22.87
CA CYS A 49 14.17 -9.41 23.14
C CYS A 49 13.39 -9.31 21.83
N GLU A 50 12.26 -9.99 21.74
CA GLU A 50 11.34 -9.87 20.64
C GLU A 50 10.59 -8.55 20.77
N THR A 51 11.15 -7.56 20.13
CA THR A 51 10.67 -6.19 20.13
C THR A 51 10.83 -5.68 18.71
N GLY A 52 9.85 -4.97 18.23
CA GLY A 52 9.91 -4.40 16.90
C GLY A 52 10.51 -3.02 16.86
N TRP A 53 10.83 -2.58 15.66
CA TRP A 53 11.28 -1.23 15.40
C TRP A 53 10.41 -0.60 14.34
N TYR A 54 10.75 -0.75 13.06
CA TYR A 54 10.05 -0.12 11.94
C TYR A 54 9.27 -1.11 11.09
N SER A 55 9.41 -2.42 11.38
CA SER A 55 8.79 -3.48 10.60
C SER A 55 7.31 -3.65 10.96
N SER A 56 6.42 -3.24 10.06
CA SER A 56 4.99 -3.51 10.19
C SER A 56 4.70 -4.99 10.01
N PRO A 57 3.86 -5.60 10.86
CA PRO A 57 3.46 -7.00 10.73
C PRO A 57 2.56 -7.22 9.50
N ALA A 58 2.38 -8.48 9.12
CA ALA A 58 1.38 -8.94 8.16
C ALA A 58 0.42 -9.93 8.81
N VAL A 59 -0.74 -10.13 8.20
CA VAL A 59 -1.75 -11.10 8.64
C VAL A 59 -2.23 -11.87 7.42
N ALA A 60 -2.20 -13.19 7.49
CA ALA A 60 -2.65 -14.05 6.40
C ALA A 60 -3.03 -15.44 6.93
N ASP A 61 -3.89 -16.16 6.21
CA ASP A 61 -4.08 -17.60 6.35
C ASP A 61 -2.97 -18.30 5.56
N LEU A 62 -1.82 -18.53 6.23
CA LEU A 62 -0.58 -18.98 5.58
C LEU A 62 -0.62 -20.44 5.13
N ASP A 63 -1.36 -21.30 5.85
CA ASP A 63 -1.41 -22.71 5.56
C ASP A 63 -2.75 -23.18 5.00
N ALA A 64 -3.63 -22.21 4.66
CA ALA A 64 -4.95 -22.41 4.10
C ALA A 64 -5.87 -23.30 4.97
N ASP A 65 -5.72 -23.25 6.30
CA ASP A 65 -6.55 -24.00 7.23
C ASP A 65 -7.82 -23.25 7.66
N GLY A 66 -7.93 -21.97 7.29
CA GLY A 66 -9.04 -21.06 7.58
C GLY A 66 -8.85 -20.24 8.84
N SER A 67 -7.75 -20.42 9.57
CA SER A 67 -7.33 -19.56 10.67
C SER A 67 -6.34 -18.52 10.15
N MET A 68 -6.25 -17.35 10.79
CA MET A 68 -5.29 -16.32 10.39
C MET A 68 -4.04 -16.41 11.25
N GLU A 69 -2.90 -16.13 10.65
CA GLU A 69 -1.62 -15.97 11.32
C GLU A 69 -1.18 -14.51 11.32
N VAL A 70 -0.52 -14.09 12.41
CA VAL A 70 0.24 -12.84 12.47
C VAL A 70 1.70 -13.13 12.22
N ILE A 71 2.24 -12.54 11.17
CA ILE A 71 3.64 -12.65 10.79
C ILE A 71 4.35 -11.36 11.20
N ALA A 72 5.37 -11.49 12.04
CA ALA A 72 6.08 -10.33 12.56
C ALA A 72 7.58 -10.58 12.62
N SER A 73 8.37 -9.52 12.61
CA SER A 73 9.82 -9.60 12.65
C SER A 73 10.46 -8.46 13.45
N ALA A 74 11.55 -8.82 14.11
CA ALA A 74 12.51 -7.90 14.69
C ALA A 74 13.93 -8.45 14.43
N TYR A 75 14.44 -9.29 15.34
CA TYR A 75 15.67 -10.09 15.16
C TYR A 75 15.34 -11.56 14.87
N SER A 76 14.07 -11.86 14.74
CA SER A 76 13.54 -13.14 14.30
C SER A 76 12.36 -12.92 13.37
N VAL A 77 12.02 -13.92 12.57
CA VAL A 77 10.71 -14.05 11.96
C VAL A 77 9.88 -14.96 12.85
N VAL A 78 8.71 -14.51 13.22
CA VAL A 78 7.79 -15.25 14.09
C VAL A 78 6.40 -15.29 13.46
N VAL A 79 5.79 -16.47 13.49
CA VAL A 79 4.41 -16.68 13.09
C VAL A 79 3.62 -17.06 14.34
N LEU A 80 2.52 -16.36 14.53
CA LEU A 80 1.64 -16.48 15.69
C LEU A 80 0.23 -16.82 15.21
N ASP A 81 -0.45 -17.70 15.92
CA ASP A 81 -1.90 -17.82 15.85
C ASP A 81 -2.53 -16.43 16.11
N ALA A 82 -3.31 -15.92 15.17
CA ALA A 82 -3.79 -14.54 15.21
C ALA A 82 -4.80 -14.29 16.33
N GLY A 83 -5.63 -15.27 16.63
CA GLY A 83 -6.65 -15.16 17.68
C GLY A 83 -6.07 -15.11 19.09
N THR A 84 -4.95 -15.79 19.33
CA THR A 84 -4.39 -15.98 20.69
C THR A 84 -3.01 -15.38 20.92
N GLY A 85 -2.26 -15.05 19.86
CA GLY A 85 -0.86 -14.64 19.93
C GLY A 85 0.10 -15.76 20.33
N ALA A 86 -0.32 -17.02 20.22
CA ALA A 86 0.53 -18.18 20.51
C ALA A 86 1.53 -18.41 19.36
N VAL A 87 2.77 -18.75 19.69
CA VAL A 87 3.80 -19.02 18.66
C VAL A 87 3.51 -20.33 17.97
N GLU A 88 3.39 -20.32 16.67
CA GLU A 88 3.39 -21.51 15.83
C GLU A 88 4.81 -21.92 15.49
N TRP A 89 5.57 -21.00 14.93
CA TRP A 89 6.99 -21.19 14.70
C TRP A 89 7.79 -19.90 14.75
N ARG A 90 9.11 -20.04 14.80
CA ARG A 90 10.04 -18.93 14.91
C ARG A 90 11.43 -19.32 14.43
N VAL A 91 12.07 -18.41 13.70
CA VAL A 91 13.46 -18.53 13.24
C VAL A 91 14.23 -17.24 13.50
N ALA A 92 15.56 -17.35 13.65
CA ALA A 92 16.40 -16.17 13.69
C ALA A 92 16.41 -15.47 12.32
N SER A 93 16.47 -14.15 12.29
CA SER A 93 16.50 -13.40 11.01
C SER A 93 17.66 -13.87 10.13
N GLY A 94 17.39 -14.05 8.82
CA GLY A 94 18.37 -14.55 7.84
C GLY A 94 18.69 -16.05 7.92
N HIS A 95 17.93 -16.82 8.72
CA HIS A 95 18.03 -18.28 8.85
C HIS A 95 16.65 -18.91 8.75
N ASP A 96 16.57 -20.20 8.50
CA ASP A 96 15.34 -20.97 8.43
C ASP A 96 15.27 -22.04 9.54
N ARG A 97 14.20 -22.83 9.55
CA ARG A 97 13.98 -23.88 10.56
C ARG A 97 14.97 -25.04 10.50
N SER A 98 15.79 -25.15 9.45
CA SER A 98 16.89 -26.12 9.39
C SER A 98 18.05 -25.75 10.32
N GLU A 99 18.15 -24.46 10.73
CA GLU A 99 19.20 -23.91 11.59
C GLU A 99 18.64 -23.35 12.91
N PRO A 100 17.97 -24.13 13.75
CA PRO A 100 17.20 -23.63 14.92
C PRO A 100 18.06 -23.01 16.04
N GLN A 101 19.40 -23.09 15.92
CA GLN A 101 20.34 -22.53 16.89
C GLN A 101 21.18 -21.38 16.29
N ALA A 102 20.83 -20.92 15.09
CA ALA A 102 21.55 -19.83 14.44
C ALA A 102 21.38 -18.51 15.20
N ASP A 103 22.40 -17.69 15.16
CA ASP A 103 22.33 -16.31 15.65
C ASP A 103 21.73 -15.42 14.55
N SER A 104 20.89 -14.44 14.93
CA SER A 104 20.29 -13.51 13.97
C SER A 104 21.35 -12.72 13.19
N VAL A 105 21.12 -12.47 11.90
CA VAL A 105 21.99 -11.64 11.08
C VAL A 105 21.84 -10.15 11.37
N GLY A 106 20.74 -9.75 11.97
CA GLY A 106 20.43 -8.37 12.32
C GLY A 106 18.93 -8.14 12.35
N ARG A 107 18.54 -6.92 12.66
CA ARG A 107 17.11 -6.56 12.72
C ARG A 107 16.48 -6.51 11.32
N THR A 108 15.17 -6.66 11.28
CA THR A 108 14.33 -6.33 10.14
C THR A 108 13.98 -4.85 10.23
N TRP A 109 14.18 -4.13 9.14
CA TRP A 109 13.79 -2.72 9.05
C TRP A 109 12.46 -2.53 8.30
N PRO A 110 12.32 -3.02 7.05
CA PRO A 110 11.08 -2.85 6.31
C PRO A 110 9.95 -3.71 6.90
N GLY A 111 8.71 -3.40 6.53
CA GLY A 111 7.57 -4.27 6.79
C GLY A 111 7.77 -5.66 6.19
N ILE A 112 7.20 -6.67 6.81
CA ILE A 112 7.15 -8.02 6.24
C ILE A 112 6.19 -8.03 5.07
N ALA A 113 6.60 -8.58 3.93
CA ALA A 113 5.69 -8.86 2.83
C ALA A 113 5.19 -10.31 2.90
N VAL A 114 3.96 -10.51 2.44
CA VAL A 114 3.34 -11.83 2.29
C VAL A 114 2.63 -11.85 0.95
N ALA A 115 2.94 -12.82 0.12
CA ALA A 115 2.34 -13.02 -1.20
C ALA A 115 2.65 -14.42 -1.73
N ASP A 116 1.84 -14.93 -2.66
CA ASP A 116 2.16 -16.08 -3.52
C ASP A 116 3.13 -15.58 -4.59
N VAL A 117 4.45 -15.82 -4.42
CA VAL A 117 5.46 -15.24 -5.30
C VAL A 117 5.72 -16.04 -6.57
N ASP A 118 5.36 -17.32 -6.58
CA ASP A 118 5.64 -18.24 -7.71
C ASP A 118 4.37 -18.84 -8.36
N ASP A 119 3.19 -18.30 -8.03
CA ASP A 119 1.86 -18.68 -8.56
C ASP A 119 1.53 -20.16 -8.32
N ASP A 120 2.02 -20.75 -7.21
CA ASP A 120 1.75 -22.14 -6.87
C ASP A 120 0.52 -22.31 -5.96
N GLY A 121 0.01 -21.23 -5.39
CA GLY A 121 -1.20 -21.14 -4.56
C GLY A 121 -0.93 -21.17 -3.07
N ASP A 122 0.31 -21.36 -2.63
CA ASP A 122 0.74 -21.21 -1.26
C ASP A 122 1.29 -19.78 -1.03
N LEU A 123 1.31 -19.28 0.21
CA LEU A 123 1.82 -17.94 0.51
C LEU A 123 3.25 -18.02 1.04
N GLU A 124 4.11 -17.13 0.55
CA GLU A 124 5.46 -16.93 1.04
C GLU A 124 5.56 -15.71 1.95
N ILE A 125 6.52 -15.79 2.87
CA ILE A 125 6.92 -14.69 3.75
C ILE A 125 8.23 -14.10 3.24
N ILE A 126 8.23 -12.83 2.87
CA ILE A 126 9.38 -12.14 2.32
C ILE A 126 9.90 -11.12 3.34
N THR A 127 11.21 -11.17 3.62
CA THR A 127 11.85 -10.31 4.61
C THR A 127 13.19 -9.79 4.14
N ALA A 128 13.57 -8.61 4.64
CA ALA A 128 14.88 -8.02 4.40
C ALA A 128 15.51 -7.55 5.72
N HIS A 129 16.79 -7.90 5.93
CA HIS A 129 17.42 -7.79 7.24
C HIS A 129 18.76 -7.06 7.20
N GLY A 130 19.34 -6.91 8.39
CA GLY A 130 20.74 -6.52 8.58
C GLY A 130 21.70 -7.44 7.83
N ARG A 131 22.90 -6.95 7.55
CA ARG A 131 23.94 -7.62 6.73
C ARG A 131 23.49 -7.99 5.32
N GLY A 132 22.44 -7.33 4.82
CA GLY A 132 22.00 -7.47 3.44
C GLY A 132 21.27 -8.76 3.10
N TYR A 133 20.70 -9.45 4.05
CA TYR A 133 19.93 -10.67 3.79
C TYR A 133 18.54 -10.35 3.30
N VAL A 134 18.16 -10.94 2.16
CA VAL A 134 16.79 -11.05 1.65
C VAL A 134 16.38 -12.50 1.73
N SER A 135 15.30 -12.79 2.39
CA SER A 135 14.84 -14.15 2.64
C SER A 135 13.39 -14.31 2.20
N VAL A 136 13.10 -15.39 1.51
CA VAL A 136 11.75 -15.85 1.18
C VAL A 136 11.56 -17.21 1.84
N TYR A 137 10.48 -17.33 2.60
CA TYR A 137 10.15 -18.55 3.35
C TYR A 137 8.83 -19.11 2.88
N ASP A 138 8.73 -20.42 2.83
CA ASP A 138 7.45 -21.10 2.76
C ASP A 138 6.63 -20.92 4.06
N HIS A 139 5.37 -21.29 4.06
CA HIS A 139 4.47 -21.24 5.23
C HIS A 139 4.99 -22.05 6.43
N LEU A 140 5.87 -23.02 6.22
CA LEU A 140 6.48 -23.83 7.27
C LEU A 140 7.75 -23.21 7.86
N GLY A 141 8.24 -22.09 7.31
CA GLY A 141 9.43 -21.38 7.76
C GLY A 141 10.75 -21.96 7.27
N TYR A 142 10.75 -22.64 6.15
CA TYR A 142 11.96 -23.02 5.40
C TYR A 142 12.16 -22.06 4.22
N PHE A 143 13.42 -21.89 3.79
CA PHE A 143 13.68 -21.06 2.64
C PHE A 143 13.06 -21.64 1.37
N ALA A 144 12.39 -20.78 0.60
CA ALA A 144 11.99 -21.11 -0.75
C ALA A 144 13.21 -21.41 -1.64
N PRO A 145 13.05 -22.18 -2.72
CA PRO A 145 14.15 -22.50 -3.63
C PRO A 145 14.85 -21.24 -4.17
N GLY A 146 16.18 -21.23 -4.12
CA GLY A 146 16.97 -20.08 -4.55
C GLY A 146 17.24 -19.01 -3.50
N TRP A 147 16.60 -19.07 -2.35
CA TRP A 147 16.77 -18.11 -1.26
C TRP A 147 17.58 -18.69 -0.08
N PRO A 148 18.24 -17.85 0.76
CA PRO A 148 18.25 -16.36 0.77
C PRO A 148 19.27 -15.77 -0.19
N GLN A 149 19.12 -14.44 -0.50
CA GLN A 149 20.10 -13.66 -1.24
C GLN A 149 20.80 -12.65 -0.34
N THR A 150 22.03 -12.24 -0.72
CA THR A 150 22.83 -11.30 0.07
C THR A 150 23.50 -10.28 -0.85
N PRO A 151 22.73 -9.31 -1.38
CA PRO A 151 23.27 -8.33 -2.34
C PRO A 151 24.34 -7.40 -1.81
N THR A 152 24.39 -7.19 -0.50
CA THR A 152 25.30 -6.26 0.17
C THR A 152 25.66 -6.78 1.56
N ASP A 153 26.65 -6.15 2.21
CA ASP A 153 26.96 -6.36 3.63
C ASP A 153 26.27 -5.33 4.56
N ARG A 154 25.44 -4.47 3.99
CA ARG A 154 24.72 -3.39 4.68
C ARG A 154 23.31 -3.79 5.05
N GLU A 155 22.71 -3.00 5.92
CA GLU A 155 21.32 -3.16 6.30
C GLU A 155 20.40 -2.85 5.11
N LEU A 156 19.47 -3.74 4.81
CA LEU A 156 18.39 -3.49 3.86
C LEU A 156 17.26 -2.76 4.58
N ARG A 157 16.71 -1.75 3.94
CA ARG A 157 15.75 -0.85 4.57
C ARG A 157 14.45 -0.66 3.80
N GLY A 158 14.39 -1.11 2.57
CA GLY A 158 13.19 -1.16 1.76
C GLY A 158 12.95 -2.56 1.23
N LEU A 159 11.68 -2.91 1.14
CA LEU A 159 11.16 -4.15 0.59
C LEU A 159 9.83 -3.85 -0.08
N ALA A 160 9.67 -4.31 -1.31
CA ALA A 160 8.39 -4.40 -1.99
C ALA A 160 8.36 -5.68 -2.83
N VAL A 161 7.17 -6.16 -3.10
CA VAL A 161 6.94 -7.35 -3.95
C VAL A 161 5.85 -6.98 -4.95
N TYR A 162 6.08 -7.25 -6.24
CA TYR A 162 5.13 -6.86 -7.27
C TYR A 162 5.34 -7.69 -8.54
N ASP A 163 4.25 -8.01 -9.25
CA ASP A 163 4.29 -8.59 -10.58
C ASP A 163 4.56 -7.48 -11.61
N LEU A 164 5.82 -7.28 -11.95
CA LEU A 164 6.24 -6.16 -12.80
C LEU A 164 5.77 -6.29 -14.24
N GLU A 165 5.69 -7.52 -14.78
CA GLU A 165 5.24 -7.77 -16.16
C GLU A 165 3.81 -8.26 -16.27
N GLY A 166 3.18 -8.62 -15.15
CA GLY A 166 1.83 -9.18 -15.11
C GLY A 166 1.76 -10.60 -15.66
N ASP A 167 2.77 -11.39 -15.39
CA ASP A 167 2.82 -12.80 -15.79
C ASP A 167 2.41 -13.77 -14.66
N GLY A 168 2.15 -13.24 -13.47
CA GLY A 168 1.72 -13.96 -12.27
C GLY A 168 2.85 -14.31 -11.33
N LEU A 169 4.10 -14.12 -11.72
CA LEU A 169 5.28 -14.31 -10.86
C LEU A 169 5.68 -12.98 -10.27
N LEU A 170 6.05 -12.95 -9.00
CA LEU A 170 6.32 -11.68 -8.33
C LEU A 170 7.82 -11.44 -8.18
N GLU A 171 8.24 -10.22 -8.49
CA GLU A 171 9.59 -9.76 -8.23
C GLU A 171 9.73 -9.23 -6.82
N VAL A 172 10.90 -9.49 -6.23
CA VAL A 172 11.29 -9.00 -4.91
C VAL A 172 12.25 -7.82 -5.07
N ILE A 173 11.77 -6.63 -4.72
CA ILE A 173 12.48 -5.36 -4.83
C ILE A 173 13.02 -4.98 -3.44
N VAL A 174 14.32 -4.77 -3.33
CA VAL A 174 14.94 -4.37 -2.06
C VAL A 174 15.84 -3.17 -2.22
N THR A 175 15.84 -2.32 -1.21
CA THR A 175 16.75 -1.18 -1.12
C THR A 175 17.66 -1.31 0.09
N GLY A 176 18.88 -0.80 -0.02
CA GLY A 176 19.89 -0.91 1.01
C GLY A 176 20.53 0.41 1.39
N ALA A 177 20.90 0.56 2.66
CA ALA A 177 21.60 1.73 3.19
C ALA A 177 23.07 1.78 2.70
N VAL A 178 23.26 1.85 1.39
CA VAL A 178 24.56 1.91 0.70
C VAL A 178 24.69 3.26 0.02
N LEU A 179 25.70 4.01 0.41
CA LEU A 179 25.96 5.33 -0.14
C LEU A 179 26.82 5.27 -1.41
N GLY A 180 26.45 6.06 -2.41
CA GLY A 180 27.30 6.42 -3.53
C GLY A 180 27.48 5.33 -4.59
N LYS A 181 26.66 4.29 -4.62
CA LYS A 181 26.66 3.24 -5.65
C LYS A 181 25.29 2.56 -5.76
N VAL A 182 25.27 1.42 -6.44
CA VAL A 182 24.06 0.60 -6.56
C VAL A 182 23.53 0.21 -5.18
N ASN A 183 22.26 0.41 -4.98
CA ASN A 183 21.57 0.19 -3.72
C ASN A 183 20.10 -0.20 -3.86
N VAL A 184 19.70 -0.54 -5.08
CA VAL A 184 18.41 -1.15 -5.39
C VAL A 184 18.66 -2.43 -6.17
N TRP A 185 18.06 -3.53 -5.72
CA TRP A 185 18.14 -4.85 -6.35
C TRP A 185 16.74 -5.34 -6.62
N VAL A 186 16.56 -6.01 -7.75
CA VAL A 186 15.32 -6.70 -8.12
C VAL A 186 15.67 -8.15 -8.41
N TYR A 187 14.97 -9.04 -7.76
CA TYR A 187 15.11 -10.49 -7.94
C TYR A 187 13.82 -11.05 -8.50
N ASP A 188 13.95 -11.99 -9.43
CA ASP A 188 12.85 -12.82 -9.86
C ASP A 188 12.41 -13.76 -8.70
N HIS A 189 11.22 -14.31 -8.75
CA HIS A 189 10.62 -15.18 -7.73
C HIS A 189 11.55 -16.29 -7.23
N ASP A 190 12.43 -16.81 -8.09
CA ASP A 190 13.37 -17.89 -7.79
C ASP A 190 14.71 -17.42 -7.17
N GLY A 191 14.82 -16.16 -6.77
CA GLY A 191 16.03 -15.56 -6.20
C GLY A 191 17.12 -15.20 -7.22
N THR A 192 16.84 -15.33 -8.52
CA THR A 192 17.76 -14.88 -9.56
C THR A 192 17.78 -13.35 -9.64
N LEU A 193 18.97 -12.75 -9.60
CA LEU A 193 19.09 -11.31 -9.81
C LEU A 193 18.68 -10.97 -11.24
N ARG A 194 17.66 -10.11 -11.36
CA ARG A 194 17.06 -9.76 -12.62
C ARG A 194 18.04 -9.05 -13.56
N SER A 195 17.91 -9.30 -14.85
CA SER A 195 18.72 -8.65 -15.89
C SER A 195 18.49 -7.15 -15.88
N GLY A 196 19.57 -6.35 -15.94
CA GLY A 196 19.51 -4.90 -15.83
C GLY A 196 19.68 -4.35 -14.41
N TRP A 197 19.62 -5.20 -13.40
CA TRP A 197 19.84 -4.81 -12.00
C TRP A 197 21.20 -5.33 -11.48
N PRO A 198 21.78 -4.68 -10.46
CA PRO A 198 21.26 -3.61 -9.59
C PRO A 198 21.41 -2.20 -10.18
N GLN A 199 20.65 -1.25 -9.64
CA GLN A 199 20.62 0.13 -10.09
C GLN A 199 20.91 1.14 -8.96
N LEU A 200 20.81 2.41 -9.30
CA LEU A 200 20.95 3.62 -8.55
C LEU A 200 22.39 4.03 -8.22
N ALA A 201 22.61 5.35 -8.27
CA ALA A 201 23.81 6.05 -7.84
C ALA A 201 25.08 5.63 -8.54
N ASP A 202 25.07 5.67 -9.85
CA ASP A 202 26.30 5.65 -10.59
C ASP A 202 26.98 7.04 -10.58
N ASP A 203 28.20 7.11 -11.13
CA ASP A 203 28.98 8.35 -11.21
C ASP A 203 28.36 9.38 -12.17
N SER A 204 27.37 9.02 -12.98
CA SER A 204 26.63 9.89 -13.89
C SER A 204 25.29 10.34 -13.29
N GLY A 205 24.82 9.64 -12.27
CA GLY A 205 23.59 9.94 -11.57
C GLY A 205 23.74 11.09 -10.58
N HIS A 206 22.63 11.62 -10.22
CA HIS A 206 22.51 12.63 -9.19
C HIS A 206 21.89 12.07 -7.91
N ALA A 207 21.65 10.77 -7.87
CA ALA A 207 21.21 10.05 -6.69
C ALA A 207 22.40 9.45 -5.95
N TRP A 208 22.47 9.64 -4.63
CA TRP A 208 23.64 9.25 -3.82
C TRP A 208 23.41 7.97 -3.01
N GLY A 209 22.18 7.59 -2.80
CA GLY A 209 21.87 6.41 -2.05
C GLY A 209 20.44 6.39 -1.56
N VAL A 210 20.05 5.25 -1.02
CA VAL A 210 18.80 5.08 -0.28
C VAL A 210 19.17 4.88 1.18
N PHE A 211 18.64 5.66 2.08
CA PHE A 211 19.06 5.59 3.47
C PHE A 211 18.03 4.88 4.36
N ASN A 212 16.78 5.32 4.35
CA ASN A 212 15.69 4.73 5.11
C ASN A 212 14.44 4.49 4.25
N ASP A 213 14.60 4.35 2.94
CA ASP A 213 13.49 4.46 2.03
C ASP A 213 13.08 3.12 1.45
N ASN A 214 11.78 2.89 1.38
CA ASN A 214 11.16 1.88 0.55
C ASN A 214 10.98 2.39 -0.88
N ALA A 215 11.00 1.47 -1.85
CA ALA A 215 10.50 1.76 -3.18
C ALA A 215 8.97 1.97 -3.14
N ALA A 216 8.46 2.79 -4.07
CA ALA A 216 7.08 2.68 -4.50
C ALA A 216 7.05 1.89 -5.81
N VAL A 217 6.13 0.95 -5.94
CA VAL A 217 6.06 0.05 -7.09
C VAL A 217 4.62 -0.05 -7.58
N GLY A 218 4.42 0.12 -8.87
CA GLY A 218 3.10 0.04 -9.50
C GLY A 218 3.12 0.54 -10.93
N ASP A 219 2.06 0.33 -11.67
CA ASP A 219 1.86 0.83 -13.03
C ASP A 219 1.61 2.35 -12.97
N LEU A 220 2.71 3.12 -13.07
CA LEU A 220 2.69 4.57 -12.91
C LEU A 220 2.17 5.29 -14.15
N ASP A 221 2.43 4.75 -15.34
CA ASP A 221 2.09 5.41 -16.60
C ASP A 221 0.89 4.78 -17.33
N GLY A 222 0.34 3.70 -16.77
CA GLY A 222 -0.88 3.05 -17.24
C GLY A 222 -0.65 2.12 -18.43
N ASP A 223 0.58 1.67 -18.68
CA ASP A 223 0.90 0.79 -19.80
C ASP A 223 0.73 -0.70 -19.46
N GLY A 224 0.48 -1.01 -18.19
CA GLY A 224 0.27 -2.35 -17.67
C GLY A 224 1.53 -3.05 -17.21
N VAL A 225 2.64 -2.35 -17.16
CA VAL A 225 3.92 -2.79 -16.61
C VAL A 225 4.17 -2.03 -15.30
N GLY A 226 4.86 -2.61 -14.35
CA GLY A 226 5.09 -1.96 -13.07
C GLY A 226 6.41 -1.18 -13.03
N GLU A 227 6.36 0.11 -12.67
CA GLU A 227 7.54 0.94 -12.46
C GLU A 227 8.02 0.89 -11.02
N ILE A 228 9.33 1.05 -10.85
CA ILE A 228 9.99 1.09 -9.54
C ILE A 228 10.51 2.50 -9.28
N VAL A 229 9.91 3.20 -8.32
CA VAL A 229 10.30 4.56 -7.96
C VAL A 229 11.01 4.57 -6.62
N VAL A 230 12.22 5.11 -6.61
CA VAL A 230 13.10 5.13 -5.43
C VAL A 230 13.59 6.55 -5.18
N PRO A 231 13.12 7.21 -4.12
CA PRO A 231 13.72 8.45 -3.66
C PRO A 231 15.14 8.22 -3.14
N SER A 232 15.98 9.24 -3.18
CA SER A 232 17.36 9.17 -2.72
C SER A 232 17.59 10.01 -1.45
N ASP A 233 18.75 9.82 -0.82
CA ASP A 233 19.20 10.61 0.34
C ASP A 233 19.59 12.06 0.01
N VAL A 234 19.32 12.48 -1.22
CA VAL A 234 19.42 13.85 -1.71
C VAL A 234 18.14 14.25 -2.43
N HIS A 235 18.15 15.32 -3.17
CA HIS A 235 16.98 15.92 -3.81
C HIS A 235 16.60 15.30 -5.18
N TYR A 236 16.84 14.00 -5.36
CA TYR A 236 16.51 13.27 -6.58
C TYR A 236 15.63 12.07 -6.28
N ILE A 237 14.76 11.76 -7.23
CA ILE A 237 13.93 10.57 -7.23
C ILE A 237 14.23 9.81 -8.52
N CYS A 238 14.63 8.56 -8.42
CA CYS A 238 14.82 7.68 -9.57
C CYS A 238 13.54 6.90 -9.86
N ALA A 239 13.26 6.67 -11.12
CA ALA A 239 12.17 5.82 -11.56
C ALA A 239 12.68 4.90 -12.68
N TYR A 240 12.33 3.63 -12.64
CA TYR A 240 12.86 2.60 -13.51
C TYR A 240 11.76 1.71 -14.06
N GLU A 241 11.96 1.31 -15.31
CA GLU A 241 11.29 0.18 -15.92
C GLU A 241 11.77 -1.15 -15.28
N PRO A 242 11.04 -2.26 -15.45
CA PRO A 242 11.44 -3.57 -14.93
C PRO A 242 12.83 -4.04 -15.35
N ASP A 243 13.31 -3.61 -16.51
CA ASP A 243 14.64 -3.95 -17.02
C ASP A 243 15.76 -3.06 -16.47
N GLY A 244 15.46 -2.18 -15.50
CA GLY A 244 16.41 -1.24 -14.89
C GLY A 244 16.70 -0.01 -15.75
N THR A 245 16.03 0.19 -16.86
CA THR A 245 16.14 1.41 -17.67
C THR A 245 15.47 2.57 -16.93
N GLN A 246 16.15 3.69 -16.80
CA GLN A 246 15.58 4.86 -16.14
C GLN A 246 14.53 5.53 -17.01
N ILE A 247 13.36 5.83 -16.44
CA ILE A 247 12.25 6.48 -17.12
C ILE A 247 12.64 7.91 -17.55
N PRO A 248 12.37 8.31 -18.80
CA PRO A 248 12.58 9.67 -19.24
C PRO A 248 11.69 10.66 -18.48
N ALA A 249 12.25 11.80 -18.07
CA ALA A 249 11.47 12.89 -17.54
C ALA A 249 10.84 13.71 -18.68
N HIS A 250 9.81 14.49 -18.35
CA HIS A 250 9.12 15.37 -19.30
C HIS A 250 10.12 16.18 -20.16
N PRO A 251 9.84 16.40 -21.44
CA PRO A 251 10.74 17.12 -22.37
C PRO A 251 11.17 18.52 -21.90
N MET A 252 10.41 19.16 -20.99
CA MET A 252 10.83 20.43 -20.39
C MET A 252 12.15 20.37 -19.62
N TYR A 253 12.60 19.18 -19.28
CA TYR A 253 13.84 18.92 -18.53
C TYR A 253 15.02 18.53 -19.45
N ASP A 254 14.96 18.89 -20.73
CA ASP A 254 16.06 18.77 -21.71
C ASP A 254 16.56 17.31 -21.92
N GLY A 255 15.67 16.34 -21.93
CA GLY A 255 15.97 14.93 -22.22
C GLY A 255 16.63 14.18 -21.07
N LYS A 256 16.47 14.65 -19.86
CA LYS A 256 16.91 13.95 -18.64
C LYS A 256 15.98 12.80 -18.28
N GLY A 257 16.51 11.83 -17.54
CA GLY A 257 15.71 10.84 -16.80
C GLY A 257 15.28 11.39 -15.44
N TRP A 258 14.37 10.69 -14.80
CA TRP A 258 13.83 11.04 -13.48
C TRP A 258 14.92 11.36 -12.45
N GLY A 259 15.88 10.47 -12.26
CA GLY A 259 16.97 10.61 -11.29
C GLY A 259 17.98 11.72 -11.62
N GLN A 260 17.80 12.45 -12.70
CA GLN A 260 18.63 13.58 -13.10
C GLN A 260 17.94 14.93 -12.93
N VAL A 261 16.69 14.93 -12.42
CA VAL A 261 15.92 16.16 -12.17
C VAL A 261 15.78 16.37 -10.67
N GLY A 262 16.47 17.36 -10.14
CA GLY A 262 16.39 17.68 -8.71
C GLY A 262 15.03 18.22 -8.31
N VAL A 263 14.59 17.87 -7.09
CA VAL A 263 13.34 18.33 -6.50
C VAL A 263 13.60 19.55 -5.62
N TRP A 264 12.91 20.64 -5.95
CA TRP A 264 12.99 21.90 -5.24
C TRP A 264 11.62 22.34 -4.74
N GLU A 265 11.53 23.40 -3.96
CA GLU A 265 10.25 23.89 -3.44
C GLU A 265 9.22 24.22 -4.53
N SER A 266 9.68 24.52 -5.74
CA SER A 266 8.78 24.82 -6.86
C SER A 266 9.37 24.43 -8.21
N LEU A 267 8.49 24.17 -9.19
CA LEU A 267 8.83 23.94 -10.59
C LEU A 267 9.70 25.07 -11.19
N THR A 268 9.42 26.33 -10.85
CA THR A 268 10.21 27.46 -11.35
C THR A 268 11.67 27.35 -10.96
N THR A 269 11.97 26.84 -9.78
CA THR A 269 13.34 26.62 -9.32
C THR A 269 13.95 25.40 -9.99
N GLU A 270 13.22 24.33 -10.16
CA GLU A 270 13.66 23.13 -10.91
C GLU A 270 14.09 23.49 -12.33
N LEU A 271 13.32 24.31 -13.03
CA LEU A 271 13.59 24.71 -14.41
C LEU A 271 14.77 25.66 -14.59
N ARG A 272 15.22 26.32 -13.54
CA ARG A 272 16.43 27.16 -13.60
C ARG A 272 17.74 26.36 -13.61
N GLY A 273 17.61 25.05 -13.45
CA GLY A 273 18.71 24.10 -13.38
C GLY A 273 19.24 23.96 -11.94
N TRP A 274 19.81 22.93 -11.64
CA TRP A 274 19.97 22.27 -10.50
C TRP A 274 21.31 21.81 -10.36
N GLY A 275 21.72 21.73 -9.40
CA GLY A 275 22.98 21.29 -8.99
C GLY A 275 22.98 21.15 -7.47
N THR A 276 24.12 21.13 -6.88
CA THR A 276 24.34 21.20 -5.45
C THR A 276 24.05 22.62 -4.94
N CYS A 277 23.73 22.75 -3.65
CA CYS A 277 23.66 24.04 -2.98
C CYS A 277 25.07 24.64 -2.76
N ASP A 278 25.88 24.76 -3.81
CA ASP A 278 27.24 25.26 -3.69
C ASP A 278 27.28 26.76 -3.42
N ALA A 279 28.26 27.17 -2.61
CA ALA A 279 28.49 28.56 -2.32
C ALA A 279 28.73 29.38 -3.59
N GLY A 280 27.86 30.35 -3.83
CA GLY A 280 27.91 31.20 -5.04
C GLY A 280 26.94 30.79 -6.14
N ASP A 281 26.19 29.72 -5.97
CA ASP A 281 25.09 29.38 -6.85
C ASP A 281 23.88 30.28 -6.52
N VAL A 282 23.49 31.11 -7.48
CA VAL A 282 22.31 31.99 -7.33
C VAL A 282 20.98 31.22 -7.15
N ARG A 283 21.01 29.90 -7.38
CA ARG A 283 19.90 29.00 -7.20
C ARG A 283 19.76 28.55 -5.73
N ALA A 284 20.82 28.75 -4.94
CA ALA A 284 20.84 28.45 -3.51
C ALA A 284 19.88 29.30 -2.68
N GLU A 285 19.06 30.14 -3.33
CA GLU A 285 18.10 30.97 -2.62
C GLU A 285 16.85 30.21 -2.16
N ARG A 286 16.75 28.91 -2.49
CA ARG A 286 15.51 28.18 -2.25
C ARG A 286 15.75 26.78 -1.74
N TYR A 287 14.72 26.31 -1.07
CA TYR A 287 14.72 25.02 -0.42
C TYR A 287 14.73 23.86 -1.41
N ARG A 288 15.59 22.92 -1.18
CA ARG A 288 15.61 21.62 -1.83
C ARG A 288 15.05 20.55 -0.91
N ALA A 289 14.40 19.55 -1.48
CA ALA A 289 14.01 18.37 -0.75
C ALA A 289 15.21 17.43 -0.53
N ASN A 290 15.14 16.63 0.53
CA ASN A 290 16.01 15.50 0.76
C ASN A 290 15.13 14.33 1.22
N PHE A 291 15.25 13.21 0.55
CA PHE A 291 14.36 12.07 0.74
C PHE A 291 15.00 10.94 1.56
N ALA A 292 15.99 11.24 2.39
CA ALA A 292 16.66 10.22 3.22
C ALA A 292 15.71 9.45 4.18
N HIS A 293 14.52 9.96 4.39
CA HIS A 293 13.55 9.42 5.35
C HIS A 293 12.12 9.36 4.79
N GLY A 294 11.94 9.63 3.51
CA GLY A 294 10.63 9.77 2.90
C GLY A 294 10.50 8.96 1.61
N PRO A 295 9.97 7.73 1.65
CA PRO A 295 9.60 7.01 0.45
C PRO A 295 8.48 7.72 -0.32
N ALA A 296 8.21 7.23 -1.51
CA ALA A 296 7.08 7.70 -2.31
C ALA A 296 5.84 6.81 -2.11
N ALA A 297 4.68 7.32 -2.53
CA ALA A 297 3.46 6.55 -2.72
C ALA A 297 2.87 6.85 -4.10
N MET A 298 2.14 5.90 -4.66
CA MET A 298 1.48 6.01 -5.96
C MET A 298 -0.04 5.87 -5.80
N ALA A 299 -0.79 6.79 -6.37
CA ALA A 299 -2.26 6.70 -6.41
C ALA A 299 -2.84 7.64 -7.47
N ASP A 300 -4.00 7.33 -7.99
CA ASP A 300 -4.87 8.28 -8.68
C ASP A 300 -5.49 9.20 -7.62
N LEU A 301 -4.96 10.42 -7.51
CA LEU A 301 -5.32 11.34 -6.43
C LEU A 301 -6.67 12.01 -6.64
N ASN A 302 -7.04 12.27 -7.89
CA ASN A 302 -8.21 13.07 -8.23
C ASN A 302 -9.34 12.25 -8.88
N GLY A 303 -9.16 10.93 -9.03
CA GLY A 303 -10.14 10.03 -9.63
C GLY A 303 -10.24 10.14 -11.15
N ASP A 304 -9.21 10.64 -11.85
CA ASP A 304 -9.24 10.81 -13.31
C ASP A 304 -8.71 9.59 -14.08
N GLY A 305 -8.23 8.57 -13.37
CA GLY A 305 -7.73 7.32 -13.94
C GLY A 305 -6.23 7.36 -14.25
N THR A 306 -5.54 8.46 -13.98
CA THR A 306 -4.07 8.53 -14.05
C THR A 306 -3.47 8.40 -12.65
N VAL A 307 -2.26 7.84 -12.56
CA VAL A 307 -1.57 7.64 -11.29
C VAL A 307 -0.58 8.78 -11.08
N GLU A 308 -0.63 9.40 -9.92
CA GLU A 308 0.36 10.37 -9.47
C GLU A 308 1.33 9.73 -8.46
N LEU A 309 2.54 10.29 -8.43
CA LEU A 309 3.53 9.99 -7.41
C LEU A 309 3.52 11.07 -6.34
N VAL A 310 3.33 10.66 -5.09
CA VAL A 310 3.44 11.51 -3.91
C VAL A 310 4.77 11.23 -3.22
N ALA A 311 5.55 12.27 -2.94
CA ALA A 311 6.78 12.16 -2.16
C ALA A 311 6.82 13.21 -1.06
N VAL A 312 7.28 12.80 0.12
CA VAL A 312 7.47 13.68 1.28
C VAL A 312 8.96 13.75 1.60
N GLY A 313 9.54 14.93 1.60
CA GLY A 313 10.96 15.11 1.83
C GLY A 313 11.28 16.22 2.80
N ASN A 314 12.38 16.09 3.52
CA ASN A 314 12.93 17.15 4.35
C ASN A 314 13.36 18.32 3.48
N VAL A 315 12.96 19.53 3.86
CA VAL A 315 13.25 20.72 3.08
C VAL A 315 14.40 21.50 3.72
N TYR A 316 15.52 21.53 3.02
CA TYR A 316 16.72 22.23 3.45
C TYR A 316 16.86 23.59 2.78
N ASP A 317 17.24 24.61 3.57
CA ASP A 317 17.73 25.86 3.00
C ASP A 317 19.15 25.64 2.47
N CYS A 318 19.37 26.00 1.22
CA CYS A 318 20.67 25.92 0.58
C CYS A 318 21.68 26.93 1.11
N ILE A 319 21.28 27.88 1.93
CA ILE A 319 22.16 28.90 2.52
C ILE A 319 22.64 28.41 3.88
N PRO A 320 23.96 28.23 4.08
CA PRO A 320 24.51 27.77 5.35
C PRO A 320 24.07 28.64 6.52
N GLY A 321 23.63 28.01 7.60
CA GLY A 321 23.24 28.68 8.84
C GLY A 321 21.78 29.10 8.92
N TYR A 322 20.97 28.82 7.90
CA TYR A 322 19.52 28.96 7.99
C TYR A 322 18.89 27.64 8.48
N PRO A 323 17.82 27.71 9.30
CA PRO A 323 17.17 26.50 9.76
C PRO A 323 16.50 25.79 8.61
N SER A 324 16.61 24.47 8.58
CA SER A 324 15.81 23.64 7.70
C SER A 324 14.33 23.84 8.02
N ARG A 325 13.50 23.89 6.98
CA ARG A 325 12.07 23.63 7.10
C ARG A 325 11.86 22.13 7.02
N TYR A 326 10.86 21.64 7.72
CA TYR A 326 10.65 20.22 7.73
C TYR A 326 9.48 19.84 6.84
N ASN A 327 9.69 18.83 6.05
CA ASN A 327 8.80 18.17 5.12
C ASN A 327 8.05 19.08 4.15
N GLY A 328 8.39 18.95 2.89
CA GLY A 328 7.60 19.40 1.76
C GLY A 328 6.88 18.20 1.15
N VAL A 329 5.67 18.42 0.71
CA VAL A 329 4.89 17.45 -0.05
C VAL A 329 4.98 17.79 -1.53
N TYR A 330 5.30 16.78 -2.33
CA TYR A 330 5.50 16.90 -3.77
C TYR A 330 4.62 15.89 -4.47
N VAL A 331 3.93 16.34 -5.52
CA VAL A 331 3.09 15.48 -6.35
C VAL A 331 3.55 15.60 -7.80
N PHE A 332 3.78 14.47 -8.43
CA PHE A 332 4.29 14.35 -9.79
C PHE A 332 3.39 13.48 -10.65
N ASN A 333 3.28 13.84 -11.92
CA ASN A 333 2.76 12.95 -12.95
C ASN A 333 3.80 11.87 -13.31
N SER A 334 3.37 10.85 -14.03
CA SER A 334 4.21 9.74 -14.49
C SER A 334 5.44 10.18 -15.30
N ASP A 335 5.39 11.32 -15.95
CA ASP A 335 6.50 11.92 -16.71
C ASP A 335 7.39 12.86 -15.90
N ARG A 336 7.34 12.80 -14.58
CA ARG A 336 8.10 13.67 -13.65
C ARG A 336 7.66 15.14 -13.65
N SER A 337 6.75 15.58 -14.48
CA SER A 337 6.22 16.94 -14.37
C SER A 337 5.46 17.09 -13.03
N ARG A 338 5.31 18.33 -12.56
CA ARG A 338 4.50 18.61 -11.38
C ARG A 338 3.04 18.41 -11.70
N PHE A 339 2.30 17.79 -10.79
CA PHE A 339 0.87 17.57 -10.94
C PHE A 339 0.10 18.89 -11.07
N VAL A 340 -0.70 19.00 -12.11
CA VAL A 340 -1.62 20.10 -12.36
C VAL A 340 -2.85 19.54 -13.05
N ALA A 341 -4.00 19.66 -12.39
CA ALA A 341 -5.29 19.27 -12.94
C ALA A 341 -6.32 20.41 -12.76
N GLU A 342 -7.54 20.23 -13.29
CA GLU A 342 -8.59 21.24 -13.12
C GLU A 342 -8.89 21.48 -11.63
N GLY A 343 -8.60 22.67 -11.16
CA GLY A 343 -8.77 23.06 -9.76
C GLY A 343 -7.55 22.85 -8.86
N TYR A 344 -6.52 22.12 -9.30
CA TYR A 344 -5.34 21.78 -8.50
C TYR A 344 -4.05 22.17 -9.18
N ASP A 345 -3.15 22.83 -8.46
CA ASP A 345 -1.85 23.28 -8.93
C ASP A 345 -0.76 22.94 -7.90
N TRP A 346 -0.02 21.86 -8.16
CA TRP A 346 1.09 21.41 -7.33
C TRP A 346 2.47 21.81 -7.86
N GLN A 347 2.55 22.82 -8.75
CA GLN A 347 3.82 23.37 -9.19
C GLN A 347 4.70 23.91 -8.05
N ALA A 348 4.06 24.30 -6.94
CA ALA A 348 4.71 24.55 -5.67
C ALA A 348 3.93 23.78 -4.60
N GLY A 349 4.58 22.85 -3.94
CA GLY A 349 3.99 22.04 -2.87
C GLY A 349 3.90 22.82 -1.56
N PRO A 350 3.04 22.41 -0.63
CA PRO A 350 3.08 22.90 0.74
C PRO A 350 4.39 22.49 1.42
N VAL A 351 4.96 23.40 2.18
CA VAL A 351 6.16 23.15 2.98
C VAL A 351 5.80 23.43 4.42
N ASP A 352 5.97 22.42 5.26
CA ASP A 352 5.78 22.57 6.70
C ASP A 352 6.73 23.64 7.24
N THR A 353 6.22 24.47 8.11
CA THR A 353 7.00 25.51 8.82
C THR A 353 7.44 25.04 10.21
N GLY A 354 7.02 23.85 10.63
CA GLY A 354 7.43 23.23 11.88
C GLY A 354 8.92 22.89 11.87
N ALA A 355 9.65 23.37 12.86
CA ALA A 355 11.01 22.89 13.06
C ALA A 355 10.97 21.49 13.68
N PRO A 356 11.93 20.62 13.40
CA PRO A 356 12.03 19.34 14.08
C PRO A 356 12.15 19.54 15.58
N LEU A 357 11.47 18.70 16.35
CA LEU A 357 11.56 18.75 17.80
C LEU A 357 12.98 18.44 18.28
N SER A 358 13.67 17.56 17.59
CA SER A 358 15.05 17.19 17.84
C SER A 358 15.66 16.53 16.61
N GLU A 359 16.96 16.72 16.42
CA GLU A 359 17.80 15.95 15.49
C GLU A 359 18.85 15.10 16.24
N ASP A 360 18.71 15.00 17.58
CA ASP A 360 19.61 14.22 18.41
C ASP A 360 19.12 12.77 18.55
N TYR A 361 19.62 11.88 17.72
CA TYR A 361 19.30 10.45 17.77
C TYR A 361 19.75 9.75 19.07
N GLY A 362 20.47 10.43 19.94
CA GLY A 362 20.67 10.00 21.33
C GLY A 362 19.40 10.15 22.19
N LEU A 363 18.50 11.05 21.81
CA LEU A 363 17.24 11.33 22.49
C LEU A 363 16.02 10.76 21.79
N ILE A 364 16.04 10.65 20.48
CA ILE A 364 14.91 10.21 19.66
C ILE A 364 15.30 9.02 18.77
N GLU A 365 14.32 8.34 18.23
CA GLU A 365 14.48 7.43 17.11
C GLU A 365 14.21 8.15 15.78
N ASN A 366 14.42 7.44 14.68
CA ASN A 366 14.12 7.96 13.36
C ASN A 366 12.60 7.99 13.16
N ASN A 367 12.08 9.11 12.66
CA ASN A 367 10.71 9.16 12.14
C ASN A 367 10.74 8.88 10.63
N GLN A 368 9.72 8.22 10.13
CA GLN A 368 9.56 7.94 8.70
C GLN A 368 8.32 8.67 8.21
N PRO A 369 8.47 9.80 7.51
CA PRO A 369 7.34 10.53 6.97
C PRO A 369 6.83 9.85 5.69
N ASN A 370 6.46 8.57 5.81
CA ASN A 370 5.90 7.79 4.72
C ASN A 370 4.57 8.41 4.31
N PRO A 371 4.40 8.80 3.04
CA PRO A 371 3.11 9.26 2.58
C PRO A 371 2.09 8.12 2.56
N VAL A 372 0.93 8.40 3.11
CA VAL A 372 -0.27 7.59 3.05
C VAL A 372 -1.28 8.34 2.22
N VAL A 373 -1.95 7.65 1.32
CA VAL A 373 -2.89 8.26 0.39
C VAL A 373 -4.23 7.55 0.49
N ALA A 374 -5.28 8.27 0.90
CA ALA A 374 -6.60 7.68 1.06
C ALA A 374 -7.69 8.78 0.97
N ASP A 375 -8.87 8.42 0.51
CA ASP A 375 -10.05 9.27 0.55
C ASP A 375 -10.61 9.31 1.99
N LEU A 376 -10.43 10.42 2.67
CA LEU A 376 -10.83 10.57 4.07
C LEU A 376 -12.31 10.97 4.24
N ASP A 377 -12.84 11.76 3.32
CA ASP A 377 -14.16 12.37 3.50
C ASP A 377 -15.21 11.84 2.51
N GLY A 378 -14.85 10.85 1.69
CA GLY A 378 -15.75 10.16 0.77
C GLY A 378 -16.10 10.98 -0.47
N ASP A 379 -15.27 11.96 -0.85
CA ASP A 379 -15.54 12.82 -2.00
C ASP A 379 -14.96 12.26 -3.32
N GLY A 380 -14.21 11.15 -3.25
CA GLY A 380 -13.58 10.45 -4.36
C GLY A 380 -12.20 10.98 -4.71
N GLN A 381 -11.70 11.98 -3.99
CA GLN A 381 -10.32 12.44 -4.07
C GLN A 381 -9.54 11.87 -2.89
N ARG A 382 -8.23 11.84 -2.98
CA ARG A 382 -7.41 11.25 -1.94
C ARG A 382 -6.56 12.30 -1.26
N GLU A 383 -6.60 12.28 0.06
CA GLU A 383 -5.76 13.09 0.92
C GLU A 383 -4.39 12.45 1.10
N ILE A 384 -3.41 13.29 1.42
CA ILE A 384 -2.02 12.91 1.65
C ILE A 384 -1.68 13.08 3.12
N LEU A 385 -1.45 11.97 3.81
CA LEU A 385 -1.11 11.98 5.23
C LEU A 385 0.35 11.58 5.44
N TYR A 386 0.98 12.10 6.47
CA TYR A 386 2.30 11.64 6.94
C TYR A 386 2.58 12.07 8.39
N ALA A 387 3.39 11.26 9.08
CA ALA A 387 3.93 11.63 10.39
C ALA A 387 5.19 12.49 10.23
N SER A 388 5.31 13.58 10.99
CA SER A 388 6.38 14.54 10.87
C SER A 388 7.29 14.58 12.10
N TYR A 389 8.53 15.04 11.89
CA TYR A 389 9.50 15.31 12.95
C TYR A 389 9.12 16.50 13.87
N ASP A 390 8.09 17.24 13.53
CA ASP A 390 7.52 18.28 14.39
C ASP A 390 6.58 17.74 15.48
N GLY A 391 6.38 16.41 15.51
CA GLY A 391 5.52 15.73 16.47
C GLY A 391 4.04 15.79 16.12
N ARG A 392 3.73 15.89 14.82
CA ARG A 392 2.36 15.92 14.31
C ARG A 392 2.16 14.87 13.21
N VAL A 393 0.90 14.52 13.00
CA VAL A 393 0.42 13.88 11.78
C VAL A 393 -0.24 14.97 10.94
N HIS A 394 0.22 15.13 9.72
CA HIS A 394 -0.31 16.06 8.74
C HIS A 394 -1.27 15.34 7.80
N ALA A 395 -2.29 16.07 7.32
CA ALA A 395 -3.20 15.61 6.27
C ALA A 395 -3.51 16.78 5.34
N PHE A 396 -3.11 16.63 4.06
CA PHE A 396 -3.32 17.65 3.04
C PHE A 396 -4.35 17.18 2.02
N TRP A 397 -5.34 18.03 1.77
CA TRP A 397 -6.24 17.92 0.64
C TRP A 397 -5.57 18.40 -0.64
N LEU A 398 -6.14 18.08 -1.80
CA LEU A 398 -5.55 18.48 -3.09
C LEU A 398 -5.49 20.00 -3.27
N ASP A 399 -6.25 20.78 -2.51
CA ASP A 399 -6.16 22.23 -2.44
C ASP A 399 -4.91 22.74 -1.69
N LYS A 400 -4.07 21.82 -1.21
CA LYS A 400 -2.82 22.05 -0.46
C LYS A 400 -3.03 22.64 0.94
N THR A 401 -4.21 22.49 1.49
CA THR A 401 -4.52 22.93 2.86
C THR A 401 -4.89 21.73 3.74
N GLU A 402 -4.72 21.92 5.02
CA GLU A 402 -5.15 20.97 6.04
C GLU A 402 -6.53 21.37 6.53
N HIS A 403 -7.48 20.44 6.53
CA HIS A 403 -8.87 20.69 6.91
C HIS A 403 -9.16 20.24 8.35
N GLY A 404 -10.28 20.68 8.91
CA GLY A 404 -10.71 20.27 10.24
C GLY A 404 -9.76 20.67 11.36
N ASN A 405 -9.28 19.67 12.10
CA ASN A 405 -8.31 19.83 13.20
C ASN A 405 -6.90 19.38 12.82
N TRP A 406 -6.67 19.08 11.55
CA TRP A 406 -5.32 18.78 11.08
C TRP A 406 -4.44 20.03 11.06
N PRO A 407 -3.13 19.92 11.34
CA PRO A 407 -2.40 18.70 11.70
C PRO A 407 -2.66 18.30 13.17
N TYR A 408 -2.76 17.01 13.43
CA TYR A 408 -2.95 16.49 14.77
C TYR A 408 -1.62 16.38 15.53
N ALA A 409 -1.51 16.98 16.71
CA ALA A 409 -0.28 17.01 17.50
C ALA A 409 -0.25 15.92 18.57
N VAL A 410 0.66 14.93 18.42
CA VAL A 410 0.98 13.98 19.49
C VAL A 410 1.94 14.60 20.52
N TYR A 411 2.71 15.60 20.11
CA TYR A 411 3.59 16.36 20.99
C TYR A 411 2.86 17.50 21.68
N GLN A 412 2.96 17.53 23.01
CA GLN A 412 2.45 18.60 23.82
C GLN A 412 3.61 19.29 24.55
N PRO A 413 3.93 20.56 24.24
CA PRO A 413 5.06 21.28 24.86
C PRO A 413 5.05 21.31 26.39
N THR A 414 3.86 21.23 26.98
CA THR A 414 3.67 21.24 28.43
C THR A 414 4.11 19.97 29.14
N GLU A 415 4.27 18.85 28.40
CA GLU A 415 4.76 17.59 28.96
C GLU A 415 6.28 17.59 29.22
N GLY A 416 7.01 18.44 28.48
CA GLY A 416 8.45 18.57 28.62
C GLY A 416 9.26 17.40 28.07
N LEU A 417 8.66 16.60 27.18
CA LEU A 417 9.30 15.49 26.45
C LEU A 417 8.79 15.46 25.01
N PHE A 418 9.57 14.88 24.10
CA PHE A 418 9.18 14.73 22.70
C PHE A 418 8.31 13.50 22.49
N ARG A 419 7.32 13.64 21.61
CA ARG A 419 6.48 12.56 21.10
C ARG A 419 6.39 12.65 19.59
N PHE A 420 6.30 11.50 18.93
CA PHE A 420 6.20 11.38 17.48
C PHE A 420 5.18 10.28 17.14
N ALA A 421 4.58 10.39 15.97
CA ALA A 421 3.66 9.39 15.45
C ALA A 421 4.39 8.37 14.55
N SER A 422 3.82 7.16 14.44
CA SER A 422 4.14 6.21 13.39
C SER A 422 3.45 6.58 12.08
N GLU A 423 3.77 5.87 10.99
CA GLU A 423 2.96 5.90 9.78
C GLU A 423 1.50 5.54 10.12
N PRO A 424 0.51 6.33 9.67
CA PRO A 424 -0.90 6.01 9.92
C PRO A 424 -1.43 4.93 8.98
N VAL A 425 -2.52 4.29 9.40
CA VAL A 425 -3.42 3.51 8.55
C VAL A 425 -4.77 4.19 8.49
N VAL A 426 -5.52 3.93 7.42
CA VAL A 426 -6.80 4.58 7.14
C VAL A 426 -7.87 3.54 6.87
N VAL A 427 -9.01 3.71 7.51
CA VAL A 427 -10.13 2.76 7.44
C VAL A 427 -11.44 3.51 7.71
N ASP A 428 -12.47 3.25 6.93
CA ASP A 428 -13.84 3.61 7.28
C ASP A 428 -14.38 2.51 8.22
N LEU A 429 -14.38 2.76 9.52
CA LEU A 429 -14.74 1.77 10.53
C LEU A 429 -16.23 1.49 10.63
N GLU A 430 -17.06 2.42 10.23
CA GLU A 430 -18.51 2.36 10.37
C GLU A 430 -19.22 2.11 9.02
N GLY A 431 -18.49 2.13 7.89
CA GLY A 431 -19.01 1.97 6.54
C GLY A 431 -19.91 3.14 6.12
N ASP A 432 -19.60 4.35 6.59
CA ASP A 432 -20.40 5.54 6.35
C ASP A 432 -19.80 6.48 5.28
N GLY A 433 -18.65 6.10 4.72
CA GLY A 433 -17.90 6.83 3.71
C GLY A 433 -17.00 7.90 4.27
N GLN A 434 -16.75 7.93 5.58
CA GLN A 434 -15.83 8.84 6.25
C GLN A 434 -14.81 8.00 7.02
N ALA A 435 -13.53 8.19 6.73
CA ALA A 435 -12.51 7.29 7.23
C ALA A 435 -11.92 7.74 8.56
N GLU A 436 -11.59 6.78 9.41
CA GLU A 436 -10.77 6.98 10.59
C GLU A 436 -9.29 6.82 10.26
N VAL A 437 -8.47 7.57 10.98
CA VAL A 437 -7.01 7.53 10.91
C VAL A 437 -6.47 6.93 12.19
N ILE A 438 -5.79 5.78 12.06
CA ILE A 438 -5.26 5.02 13.20
C ILE A 438 -3.73 5.01 13.12
N PHE A 439 -3.08 5.37 14.21
CA PHE A 439 -1.62 5.31 14.33
C PHE A 439 -1.19 5.13 15.78
N ALA A 440 0.06 4.73 15.95
CA ALA A 440 0.66 4.69 17.26
C ALA A 440 1.63 5.87 17.47
N SER A 441 1.93 6.20 18.71
CA SER A 441 2.97 7.15 19.04
C SER A 441 4.12 6.51 19.82
N TRP A 442 5.27 7.17 19.81
CA TRP A 442 6.44 6.81 20.57
C TRP A 442 7.04 8.04 21.24
N VAL A 443 7.89 7.83 22.23
CA VAL A 443 8.33 8.90 23.12
C VAL A 443 9.86 9.02 23.13
N GLN A 444 10.33 10.17 23.57
CA GLN A 444 11.73 10.45 23.80
C GLN A 444 12.38 9.41 24.73
N LYS A 445 13.59 8.96 24.37
CA LYS A 445 14.43 8.07 25.19
C LYS A 445 14.76 8.72 26.54
N GLY A 446 14.92 7.90 27.56
CA GLY A 446 15.28 8.34 28.91
C GLY A 446 14.13 8.93 29.74
N THR A 447 12.89 8.81 29.29
CA THR A 447 11.73 9.43 29.96
C THR A 447 10.97 8.48 30.87
N GLY A 448 11.15 7.17 30.70
CA GLY A 448 10.36 6.14 31.37
C GLY A 448 8.87 6.16 30.98
N GLN A 449 8.53 6.78 29.84
CA GLN A 449 7.17 6.93 29.35
C GLN A 449 6.90 5.97 28.18
N THR A 450 5.62 5.80 27.85
CA THR A 450 5.13 4.96 26.77
C THR A 450 4.24 5.78 25.83
N GLY A 451 4.23 5.42 24.55
CA GLY A 451 3.33 5.97 23.56
C GLY A 451 1.89 5.50 23.72
N GLN A 452 1.06 5.90 22.79
CA GLN A 452 -0.37 5.61 22.77
C GLN A 452 -0.77 5.09 21.39
N LEU A 453 -1.87 4.36 21.33
CA LEU A 453 -2.64 4.10 20.13
C LEU A 453 -3.69 5.20 20.01
N HIS A 454 -3.78 5.83 18.82
CA HIS A 454 -4.68 6.92 18.52
C HIS A 454 -5.66 6.47 17.43
N VAL A 455 -6.93 6.81 17.59
CA VAL A 455 -7.98 6.69 16.58
C VAL A 455 -8.62 8.06 16.43
N LEU A 456 -8.51 8.65 15.24
CA LEU A 456 -9.05 9.97 14.92
C LEU A 456 -10.15 9.83 13.87
N ASP A 457 -11.12 10.75 13.88
CA ASP A 457 -12.02 10.90 12.74
C ASP A 457 -11.32 11.57 11.54
N TYR A 458 -11.95 11.58 10.39
CA TYR A 458 -11.42 12.23 9.17
C TYR A 458 -11.09 13.72 9.33
N HIS A 459 -11.67 14.40 10.30
CA HIS A 459 -11.36 15.79 10.64
C HIS A 459 -10.14 15.95 11.56
N GLY A 460 -9.48 14.87 11.98
CA GLY A 460 -8.40 14.90 12.95
C GLY A 460 -8.84 15.10 14.39
N THR A 461 -10.10 14.79 14.72
CA THR A 461 -10.60 14.81 16.10
C THR A 461 -10.36 13.47 16.76
N PRO A 462 -9.73 13.39 17.93
CA PRO A 462 -9.50 12.11 18.59
C PRO A 462 -10.83 11.50 19.06
N LEU A 463 -11.09 10.27 18.57
CA LEU A 463 -12.17 9.42 19.05
C LEU A 463 -11.69 8.61 20.26
N TYR A 464 -10.51 8.00 20.16
CA TYR A 464 -9.91 7.20 21.21
C TYR A 464 -8.40 7.40 21.29
N GLU A 465 -7.89 7.37 22.52
CA GLU A 465 -6.47 7.34 22.86
C GLU A 465 -6.24 6.27 23.91
N VAL A 466 -5.49 5.22 23.56
CA VAL A 466 -5.25 4.06 24.42
C VAL A 466 -3.76 3.95 24.72
N SER A 467 -3.38 3.89 25.98
CA SER A 467 -1.97 3.71 26.38
C SER A 467 -1.45 2.36 25.91
N LEU A 468 -0.28 2.34 25.26
CA LEU A 468 0.40 1.12 24.91
C LEU A 468 0.95 0.41 26.15
N SER A 469 1.26 -0.87 26.01
CA SER A 469 1.81 -1.69 27.09
C SER A 469 3.18 -1.17 27.54
N PRO A 470 3.50 -1.24 28.84
CA PRO A 470 4.82 -0.91 29.34
C PRO A 470 5.93 -1.75 28.69
N ALA A 471 7.12 -1.19 28.58
CA ALA A 471 8.29 -1.89 28.08
C ALA A 471 8.64 -3.13 28.92
N PHE A 472 9.11 -4.19 28.24
CA PHE A 472 9.72 -5.32 28.90
C PHE A 472 11.13 -4.98 29.40
N GLY A 473 11.50 -5.49 30.56
CA GLY A 473 12.86 -5.32 31.07
C GLY A 473 13.13 -3.91 31.61
N SER A 474 14.21 -3.28 31.14
CA SER A 474 14.71 -2.01 31.67
C SER A 474 14.86 -0.89 30.64
N PRO A 475 14.27 -0.91 29.44
CA PRO A 475 14.31 0.27 28.60
C PRO A 475 13.53 1.40 29.26
N ASP A 476 14.01 2.61 29.02
CA ASP A 476 13.51 3.82 29.66
C ASP A 476 12.54 4.62 28.77
N TRP A 477 11.96 3.95 27.77
CA TRP A 477 10.93 4.45 26.88
C TRP A 477 10.22 3.30 26.15
N ASN A 478 9.05 3.54 25.57
CA ASN A 478 8.37 2.61 24.67
C ASN A 478 7.46 3.36 23.68
N GLY A 479 6.95 2.64 22.70
CA GLY A 479 6.02 3.10 21.68
C GLY A 479 6.03 2.16 20.48
N ALA A 480 5.33 2.51 19.43
CA ALA A 480 5.41 1.84 18.14
C ALA A 480 5.88 2.82 17.08
N LEU A 481 6.89 2.40 16.31
CA LEU A 481 7.49 3.18 15.22
C LEU A 481 6.95 2.68 13.86
N ALA A 482 6.65 1.39 13.78
CA ALA A 482 6.01 0.78 12.62
C ALA A 482 4.56 1.23 12.49
N ALA A 483 4.05 1.23 11.26
CA ALA A 483 2.62 1.37 11.04
C ALA A 483 1.85 0.24 11.73
N PRO A 484 0.65 0.49 12.24
CA PRO A 484 -0.31 -0.54 12.61
C PRO A 484 -0.62 -1.45 11.41
N THR A 485 -1.18 -2.62 11.69
CA THR A 485 -1.79 -3.48 10.68
C THR A 485 -3.22 -3.78 11.10
N LEU A 486 -4.15 -3.55 10.18
CA LEU A 486 -5.58 -3.81 10.34
C LEU A 486 -5.93 -5.12 9.66
N ALA A 487 -6.57 -6.01 10.36
CA ALA A 487 -7.09 -7.27 9.83
C ALA A 487 -8.17 -7.84 10.76
N ASN A 488 -8.96 -8.76 10.25
CA ASN A 488 -9.78 -9.62 11.10
C ASN A 488 -8.90 -10.81 11.53
N LEU A 489 -8.69 -10.96 12.84
CA LEU A 489 -7.80 -11.97 13.44
C LEU A 489 -8.55 -13.21 13.95
N ASP A 490 -9.87 -13.17 14.03
CA ASP A 490 -10.68 -14.27 14.52
C ASP A 490 -12.05 -14.38 13.81
N ASP A 491 -12.93 -15.22 14.34
CA ASP A 491 -14.21 -15.56 13.69
C ASP A 491 -15.31 -14.48 13.87
N ASP A 492 -15.05 -13.37 14.56
CA ASP A 492 -16.04 -12.30 14.64
C ASP A 492 -15.96 -11.33 13.44
N ALA A 493 -16.85 -10.37 13.38
CA ALA A 493 -16.90 -9.48 12.21
C ALA A 493 -16.07 -8.20 12.40
N ASP A 494 -15.61 -7.96 13.62
CA ASP A 494 -14.88 -6.74 13.95
C ASP A 494 -13.42 -6.85 13.47
N LEU A 495 -12.77 -5.72 13.24
CA LEU A 495 -11.35 -5.68 12.91
C LEU A 495 -10.48 -5.63 14.16
N GLU A 496 -9.27 -6.10 14.02
CA GLU A 496 -8.21 -5.91 14.99
C GLU A 496 -7.08 -5.02 14.46
N ILE A 497 -6.34 -4.48 15.43
CA ILE A 497 -5.10 -3.73 15.19
C ILE A 497 -3.93 -4.55 15.73
N VAL A 498 -2.95 -4.88 14.89
CA VAL A 498 -1.68 -5.46 15.31
C VAL A 498 -0.60 -4.39 15.30
N LEU A 499 0.13 -4.27 16.41
CA LEU A 499 1.24 -3.33 16.57
C LEU A 499 2.54 -4.07 16.86
N ASN A 500 3.60 -3.64 16.17
CA ASN A 500 4.96 -3.99 16.52
C ASN A 500 5.56 -2.85 17.37
N THR A 501 5.84 -3.11 18.64
CA THR A 501 6.30 -2.08 19.57
C THR A 501 7.82 -2.10 19.75
N ALA A 502 8.38 -0.98 20.15
CA ALA A 502 9.81 -0.85 20.34
C ALA A 502 10.32 -1.77 21.48
N HIS A 503 9.57 -1.91 22.58
CA HIS A 503 10.06 -2.60 23.77
C HIS A 503 9.01 -3.43 24.52
N SER A 504 7.83 -3.68 23.95
CA SER A 504 6.82 -4.53 24.57
C SER A 504 6.32 -5.68 23.68
N GLY A 505 7.02 -5.99 22.59
CA GLY A 505 6.67 -7.07 21.67
C GLY A 505 5.56 -6.69 20.70
N PHE A 506 4.84 -7.70 20.23
CA PHE A 506 3.68 -7.56 19.35
C PHE A 506 2.41 -7.51 20.19
N VAL A 507 1.52 -6.62 19.85
CA VAL A 507 0.30 -6.38 20.61
C VAL A 507 -0.89 -6.35 19.65
N ALA A 508 -1.95 -7.09 19.97
CA ALA A 508 -3.21 -6.97 19.26
C ALA A 508 -4.27 -6.28 20.11
N TYR A 509 -5.07 -5.47 19.45
CA TYR A 509 -6.25 -4.83 20.00
C TYR A 509 -7.46 -5.17 19.15
N ASP A 510 -8.56 -5.51 19.78
CA ASP A 510 -9.87 -5.62 19.18
C ASP A 510 -10.49 -4.24 19.00
N LEU A 511 -11.21 -4.03 17.91
CA LEU A 511 -11.95 -2.80 17.57
C LEU A 511 -13.47 -3.05 17.57
N PRO A 512 -14.11 -3.14 18.73
CA PRO A 512 -15.51 -3.53 18.81
C PRO A 512 -16.41 -2.52 18.11
N GLY A 513 -17.26 -3.01 17.22
CA GLY A 513 -18.21 -2.23 16.45
C GLY A 513 -17.73 -1.86 15.04
N SER A 514 -16.63 -2.43 14.58
CA SER A 514 -16.05 -2.21 13.25
C SER A 514 -16.47 -3.24 12.19
N GLY A 515 -17.51 -4.04 12.46
CA GLY A 515 -17.95 -5.11 11.56
C GLY A 515 -18.48 -4.67 10.18
N ALA A 516 -18.54 -3.35 9.89
CA ALA A 516 -18.85 -2.79 8.58
C ALA A 516 -17.64 -2.08 7.95
N ALA A 517 -16.45 -2.27 8.51
CA ALA A 517 -15.27 -1.50 8.12
C ALA A 517 -14.82 -1.77 6.69
N GLU A 518 -14.34 -0.69 6.02
CA GLU A 518 -13.68 -0.73 4.73
C GLU A 518 -12.25 -0.20 4.87
N ILE A 519 -11.26 -1.06 4.62
CA ILE A 519 -9.84 -0.70 4.75
C ILE A 519 -9.38 0.03 3.50
N LEU A 520 -8.87 1.27 3.66
CA LEU A 520 -8.35 2.10 2.57
C LEU A 520 -6.81 2.08 2.49
N TRP A 521 -6.14 2.00 3.64
CA TRP A 521 -4.67 1.85 3.77
C TRP A 521 -4.39 1.05 5.02
N GLY A 522 -4.29 -0.28 4.89
CA GLY A 522 -4.44 -1.20 6.04
C GLY A 522 -3.18 -1.50 6.84
N THR A 523 -2.00 -1.17 6.32
CA THR A 523 -0.72 -1.52 6.94
C THR A 523 0.39 -0.61 6.42
N GLY A 524 1.58 -0.75 6.94
CA GLY A 524 2.75 -0.01 6.43
C GLY A 524 2.94 -0.19 4.94
N ARG A 525 3.08 0.90 4.20
CA ARG A 525 3.16 0.95 2.74
C ARG A 525 1.88 0.47 2.03
N GLY A 526 0.72 0.52 2.68
CA GLY A 526 -0.62 0.33 2.14
C GLY A 526 -1.11 -1.10 2.09
N ASN A 527 -0.25 -2.06 1.75
CA ASN A 527 -0.62 -3.45 1.51
C ASN A 527 0.47 -4.43 1.97
N TYR A 528 0.19 -5.74 1.93
CA TYR A 528 1.16 -6.76 2.34
C TYR A 528 2.30 -7.00 1.35
N GLN A 529 2.19 -6.52 0.13
CA GLN A 529 3.30 -6.50 -0.83
C GLN A 529 4.24 -5.29 -0.61
N ARG A 530 3.90 -4.37 0.27
CA ARG A 530 4.67 -3.18 0.65
C ARG A 530 4.97 -2.22 -0.49
N THR A 531 4.11 -2.17 -1.49
CA THR A 531 4.33 -1.43 -2.73
C THR A 531 4.29 0.08 -2.56
N GLY A 532 3.65 0.60 -1.51
CA GLY A 532 3.39 2.04 -1.38
C GLY A 532 2.47 2.57 -2.48
N SER A 533 1.70 1.70 -3.11
CA SER A 533 0.71 2.05 -4.11
C SER A 533 -0.67 1.59 -3.69
N ILE A 534 -1.67 2.35 -4.08
CA ILE A 534 -3.03 1.84 -4.08
C ILE A 534 -3.12 0.93 -5.30
N LEU A 535 -3.13 -0.35 -5.04
CA LEU A 535 -3.37 -1.33 -6.09
C LEU A 535 -4.80 -1.11 -6.58
N HIS A 536 -4.96 -0.75 -7.86
CA HIS A 536 -6.27 -0.82 -8.46
C HIS A 536 -6.71 -2.28 -8.52
N GLY A 537 -7.95 -2.56 -8.18
CA GLY A 537 -8.52 -3.86 -8.44
C GLY A 537 -8.38 -4.17 -9.94
N THR A 538 -7.98 -5.37 -10.29
CA THR A 538 -7.78 -5.76 -11.67
C THR A 538 -8.31 -7.16 -11.94
N LEU A 539 -8.87 -7.35 -13.13
CA LEU A 539 -9.26 -8.69 -13.61
C LEU A 539 -8.23 -9.30 -14.55
N ARG A 540 -7.02 -8.75 -14.57
CA ARG A 540 -5.94 -9.17 -15.47
C ARG A 540 -5.60 -10.65 -15.32
N HIS A 541 -5.60 -11.17 -14.10
CA HIS A 541 -5.28 -12.56 -13.76
C HIS A 541 -6.46 -13.53 -13.90
N SER A 542 -7.63 -13.05 -14.33
CA SER A 542 -8.79 -13.92 -14.54
C SER A 542 -8.55 -14.90 -15.69
N ARG A 543 -9.06 -16.13 -15.55
CA ARG A 543 -8.83 -17.24 -16.51
C ARG A 543 -10.16 -17.77 -17.03
N PHE A 544 -10.18 -18.21 -18.28
CA PHE A 544 -11.35 -18.79 -18.90
C PHE A 544 -11.01 -20.15 -19.53
N ASP A 545 -11.52 -21.21 -18.95
CA ASP A 545 -11.19 -22.59 -19.28
C ASP A 545 -12.39 -23.34 -19.83
N VAL A 546 -12.12 -24.43 -20.55
CA VAL A 546 -13.14 -25.33 -21.08
C VAL A 546 -12.69 -26.80 -21.05
N ALA A 547 -13.56 -27.69 -20.64
CA ALA A 547 -13.31 -29.10 -20.63
C ALA A 547 -14.45 -29.89 -21.30
N PRO A 548 -14.13 -30.93 -22.10
CA PRO A 548 -12.82 -31.36 -22.56
C PRO A 548 -12.29 -30.48 -23.71
N HIS A 549 -10.95 -30.34 -23.83
CA HIS A 549 -10.32 -29.52 -24.88
C HIS A 549 -10.40 -30.14 -26.29
N LEU A 550 -10.59 -31.48 -26.39
CA LEU A 550 -10.67 -32.23 -27.63
C LEU A 550 -12.01 -32.97 -27.75
N PRO A 551 -13.12 -32.25 -27.83
CA PRO A 551 -14.44 -32.84 -27.86
C PRO A 551 -14.74 -33.50 -29.22
N LYS A 552 -15.70 -34.44 -29.23
CA LYS A 552 -16.36 -34.91 -30.45
C LYS A 552 -17.61 -34.10 -30.73
N PRO A 553 -18.11 -34.07 -32.00
CA PRO A 553 -19.43 -33.50 -32.27
C PRO A 553 -20.50 -34.10 -31.35
N GLY A 554 -21.37 -33.26 -30.82
CA GLY A 554 -22.39 -33.62 -29.84
C GLY A 554 -21.90 -33.75 -28.39
N ALA A 555 -20.61 -33.61 -28.11
CA ALA A 555 -20.09 -33.68 -26.76
C ALA A 555 -20.54 -32.48 -25.89
N LEU A 556 -20.70 -32.75 -24.61
CA LEU A 556 -20.90 -31.69 -23.61
C LEU A 556 -19.56 -31.05 -23.25
N LEU A 557 -19.59 -29.76 -23.11
CA LEU A 557 -18.50 -28.90 -22.63
C LEU A 557 -18.90 -28.28 -21.31
N THR A 558 -17.96 -28.12 -20.39
CA THR A 558 -18.07 -27.25 -19.23
C THR A 558 -17.12 -26.09 -19.42
N TYR A 559 -17.62 -24.89 -19.44
CA TYR A 559 -16.85 -23.66 -19.39
C TYR A 559 -16.74 -23.22 -17.94
N THR A 560 -15.55 -22.74 -17.55
CA THR A 560 -15.25 -22.23 -16.21
C THR A 560 -14.50 -20.92 -16.36
N LEU A 561 -15.07 -19.84 -15.83
CA LEU A 561 -14.40 -18.56 -15.73
C LEU A 561 -14.05 -18.31 -14.27
N HIS A 562 -12.78 -18.09 -14.00
CA HIS A 562 -12.27 -17.68 -12.73
C HIS A 562 -11.95 -16.18 -12.78
N LEU A 563 -12.75 -15.36 -12.10
CA LEU A 563 -12.44 -13.95 -11.88
C LEU A 563 -11.49 -13.88 -10.70
N VAL A 564 -10.34 -13.25 -10.89
CA VAL A 564 -9.33 -13.06 -9.86
C VAL A 564 -9.08 -11.57 -9.74
N ASN A 565 -9.13 -11.05 -8.53
CA ASN A 565 -8.83 -9.68 -8.20
C ASN A 565 -7.80 -9.63 -7.07
N PRO A 566 -6.51 -9.43 -7.37
CA PRO A 566 -5.47 -9.34 -6.34
C PRO A 566 -5.43 -7.97 -5.63
N GLY A 567 -6.12 -6.96 -6.17
CA GLY A 567 -6.17 -5.61 -5.62
C GLY A 567 -7.42 -5.36 -4.77
N PRO A 568 -7.73 -4.11 -4.46
CA PRO A 568 -8.94 -3.71 -3.75
C PRO A 568 -10.22 -4.17 -4.43
N ASP A 569 -11.31 -4.15 -3.70
CA ASP A 569 -12.63 -4.58 -4.18
C ASP A 569 -13.02 -3.90 -5.50
N LEU A 570 -13.58 -4.71 -6.41
CA LEU A 570 -14.18 -4.25 -7.66
C LEU A 570 -15.70 -4.35 -7.54
N PRO A 571 -16.40 -3.28 -7.17
CA PRO A 571 -17.83 -3.37 -6.80
C PRO A 571 -18.77 -3.59 -7.99
N GLU A 572 -18.40 -3.18 -9.18
CA GLU A 572 -19.27 -3.16 -10.37
C GLU A 572 -18.74 -3.99 -11.54
N VAL A 573 -18.15 -5.14 -11.28
CA VAL A 573 -17.66 -6.02 -12.34
C VAL A 573 -18.81 -6.58 -13.17
N ARG A 574 -18.63 -6.55 -14.49
CA ARG A 574 -19.57 -7.14 -15.46
C ARG A 574 -18.84 -8.08 -16.40
N VAL A 575 -19.41 -9.24 -16.58
CA VAL A 575 -18.92 -10.24 -17.51
C VAL A 575 -19.97 -10.53 -18.56
N THR A 576 -19.55 -10.55 -19.82
CA THR A 576 -20.36 -11.01 -20.93
C THR A 576 -19.62 -12.05 -21.73
N ASN A 577 -20.31 -13.15 -22.07
CA ASN A 577 -19.78 -14.17 -22.94
C ASN A 577 -20.85 -14.65 -23.90
N THR A 578 -20.74 -14.23 -25.15
CA THR A 578 -21.61 -14.73 -26.23
C THR A 578 -21.01 -16.02 -26.78
N LEU A 579 -21.78 -17.08 -26.79
CA LEU A 579 -21.33 -18.37 -27.29
C LEU A 579 -20.95 -18.31 -28.76
N SER A 580 -19.80 -18.91 -29.07
CA SER A 580 -19.28 -19.00 -30.43
C SER A 580 -20.12 -19.96 -31.28
N ALA A 581 -20.14 -19.72 -32.60
CA ALA A 581 -20.76 -20.64 -33.54
C ALA A 581 -20.22 -22.06 -33.40
N GLY A 582 -21.12 -23.03 -33.40
CA GLY A 582 -20.75 -24.48 -33.26
C GLY A 582 -20.91 -25.02 -31.84
N VAL A 583 -21.28 -24.19 -30.87
CA VAL A 583 -21.69 -24.65 -29.55
C VAL A 583 -23.04 -24.05 -29.17
N GLN A 584 -23.82 -24.77 -28.38
CA GLN A 584 -25.12 -24.35 -27.91
C GLN A 584 -25.21 -24.50 -26.39
N TYR A 585 -25.77 -23.51 -25.72
CA TYR A 585 -26.01 -23.57 -24.27
C TYR A 585 -26.99 -24.68 -23.91
N VAL A 586 -26.66 -25.44 -22.86
CA VAL A 586 -27.53 -26.55 -22.41
C VAL A 586 -27.89 -26.45 -20.92
N GLY A 587 -27.37 -25.46 -20.20
CA GLY A 587 -27.75 -25.20 -18.79
C GLY A 587 -26.59 -25.18 -17.84
N ASN A 588 -26.90 -25.41 -16.55
CA ASN A 588 -25.95 -25.46 -15.43
C ASN A 588 -25.14 -24.17 -15.22
N LEU A 589 -25.73 -23.01 -15.55
CA LEU A 589 -25.13 -21.74 -15.19
C LEU A 589 -25.18 -21.56 -13.68
N TRP A 590 -24.01 -21.35 -13.09
CA TRP A 590 -23.81 -21.14 -11.68
C TRP A 590 -22.62 -20.20 -11.46
N ALA A 591 -22.70 -19.37 -10.43
CA ALA A 591 -21.59 -18.56 -9.96
C ALA A 591 -21.48 -18.62 -8.43
N SER A 592 -20.25 -18.54 -7.90
CA SER A 592 -19.99 -18.55 -6.45
C SER A 592 -20.52 -17.30 -5.76
N ALA A 593 -20.60 -16.17 -6.48
CA ALA A 593 -21.16 -14.90 -6.01
C ALA A 593 -21.78 -14.12 -7.18
N GLY A 594 -22.48 -13.02 -6.89
CA GLY A 594 -23.04 -12.10 -7.88
C GLY A 594 -24.36 -12.58 -8.48
N VAL A 595 -24.86 -11.80 -9.45
CA VAL A 595 -26.11 -12.06 -10.19
C VAL A 595 -25.77 -12.49 -11.61
N TYR A 596 -26.42 -13.55 -12.10
CA TYR A 596 -26.12 -14.09 -13.43
C TYR A 596 -27.37 -14.58 -14.16
N GLU A 597 -27.32 -14.47 -15.48
CA GLU A 597 -28.35 -14.98 -16.37
C GLU A 597 -27.78 -15.44 -17.71
N PHE A 598 -28.53 -16.27 -18.43
CA PHE A 598 -28.19 -16.64 -19.79
C PHE A 598 -29.40 -16.27 -20.69
N ALA A 599 -29.19 -15.32 -21.59
CA ALA A 599 -30.17 -14.80 -22.50
C ALA A 599 -29.57 -14.49 -23.88
N ASN A 600 -30.30 -14.77 -24.96
CA ASN A 600 -29.89 -14.49 -26.34
C ASN A 600 -28.47 -15.02 -26.70
N ASP A 601 -28.19 -16.26 -26.36
CA ASP A 601 -26.90 -16.93 -26.53
C ASP A 601 -25.74 -16.26 -25.81
N THR A 602 -26.02 -15.42 -24.83
CA THR A 602 -25.03 -14.71 -24.04
C THR A 602 -25.22 -15.00 -22.55
N MET A 603 -24.12 -15.34 -21.90
CA MET A 603 -23.98 -15.36 -20.45
C MET A 603 -23.69 -13.95 -19.98
N HIS A 604 -24.44 -13.50 -18.99
CA HIS A 604 -24.22 -12.25 -18.27
C HIS A 604 -23.99 -12.56 -16.81
N TRP A 605 -23.00 -11.94 -16.23
CA TRP A 605 -22.75 -11.93 -14.81
C TRP A 605 -22.43 -10.50 -14.36
N GLN A 606 -22.89 -10.12 -13.16
CA GLN A 606 -22.58 -8.84 -12.54
C GLN A 606 -22.46 -9.02 -11.03
N GLY A 607 -21.48 -8.37 -10.43
CA GLY A 607 -21.28 -8.41 -9.00
C GLY A 607 -19.97 -7.78 -8.56
N MET A 608 -19.74 -7.77 -7.26
CA MET A 608 -18.46 -7.41 -6.66
C MET A 608 -17.49 -8.59 -6.79
N VAL A 609 -16.24 -8.29 -7.08
CA VAL A 609 -15.12 -9.22 -6.92
C VAL A 609 -14.25 -8.67 -5.80
N VAL A 610 -14.35 -9.29 -4.64
CA VAL A 610 -13.64 -8.87 -3.42
C VAL A 610 -12.14 -9.00 -3.61
N GLY A 611 -11.39 -8.06 -3.07
CA GLY A 611 -9.93 -8.05 -3.11
C GLY A 611 -9.33 -9.29 -2.45
N GLY A 612 -8.33 -9.87 -3.09
CA GLY A 612 -7.71 -11.12 -2.63
C GLY A 612 -8.58 -12.38 -2.77
N GLN A 613 -9.80 -12.25 -3.32
CA GLN A 613 -10.72 -13.36 -3.52
C GLN A 613 -11.06 -13.54 -4.99
N GLY A 614 -11.62 -14.69 -5.33
CA GLY A 614 -12.04 -15.01 -6.68
C GLY A 614 -13.53 -15.31 -6.78
N VAL A 615 -14.11 -15.10 -7.99
CA VAL A 615 -15.44 -15.57 -8.32
C VAL A 615 -15.36 -16.61 -9.43
N THR A 616 -15.91 -17.79 -9.18
CA THR A 616 -15.99 -18.85 -10.18
C THR A 616 -17.37 -18.87 -10.82
N ILE A 617 -17.40 -18.82 -12.16
CA ILE A 617 -18.63 -18.93 -12.96
C ILE A 617 -18.51 -20.16 -13.85
N THR A 618 -19.52 -21.04 -13.84
CA THR A 618 -19.55 -22.25 -14.67
C THR A 618 -20.84 -22.36 -15.45
N TYR A 619 -20.76 -22.92 -16.64
CA TYR A 619 -21.96 -23.30 -17.43
C TYR A 619 -21.65 -24.43 -18.40
N ALA A 620 -22.71 -25.10 -18.87
CA ALA A 620 -22.58 -26.21 -19.83
C ALA A 620 -23.06 -25.79 -21.21
N ALA A 621 -22.30 -26.24 -22.23
CA ALA A 621 -22.66 -26.11 -23.63
C ALA A 621 -22.47 -27.45 -24.37
N GLN A 622 -23.09 -27.60 -25.51
CA GLN A 622 -22.97 -28.80 -26.37
C GLN A 622 -22.39 -28.40 -27.71
N VAL A 623 -21.38 -29.14 -28.13
CA VAL A 623 -20.83 -29.03 -29.51
C VAL A 623 -21.86 -29.47 -30.53
N SER A 624 -22.07 -28.72 -31.62
CA SER A 624 -23.00 -29.08 -32.68
C SER A 624 -22.65 -30.44 -33.24
N SER A 625 -23.69 -31.30 -33.43
CA SER A 625 -23.55 -32.63 -34.00
C SER A 625 -23.16 -32.63 -35.49
N ASP A 626 -23.37 -31.50 -36.16
CA ASP A 626 -23.19 -31.38 -37.63
C ASP A 626 -21.77 -30.95 -38.01
N LEU A 627 -20.90 -30.71 -37.03
CA LEU A 627 -19.51 -30.33 -37.28
C LEU A 627 -18.71 -31.55 -37.77
N SER A 628 -18.09 -31.40 -38.95
CA SER A 628 -17.22 -32.41 -39.55
C SER A 628 -15.80 -31.86 -39.74
N GLY A 629 -14.80 -32.65 -39.37
CA GLY A 629 -13.38 -32.29 -39.47
C GLY A 629 -12.83 -31.66 -38.18
N GLY A 630 -11.52 -31.38 -38.18
CA GLY A 630 -10.85 -30.67 -37.09
C GLY A 630 -11.17 -29.17 -37.13
N LEU A 631 -11.93 -28.66 -36.17
CA LEU A 631 -12.32 -27.25 -36.08
C LEU A 631 -11.97 -26.71 -34.71
N ALA A 632 -11.21 -25.64 -34.66
CA ALA A 632 -11.03 -24.87 -33.42
C ALA A 632 -12.24 -23.97 -33.20
N ILE A 633 -12.81 -24.02 -31.99
CA ILE A 633 -13.87 -23.11 -31.53
C ILE A 633 -13.25 -22.29 -30.40
N VAL A 634 -13.15 -21.00 -30.60
CA VAL A 634 -12.68 -20.04 -29.60
C VAL A 634 -13.91 -19.34 -29.02
N ASN A 635 -14.08 -19.43 -27.72
CA ASN A 635 -15.14 -18.75 -27.00
C ASN A 635 -14.50 -17.65 -26.17
N THR A 636 -14.94 -16.40 -26.32
CA THR A 636 -14.32 -15.22 -25.71
C THR A 636 -15.25 -14.61 -24.69
N ALA A 637 -14.78 -14.48 -23.46
CA ALA A 637 -15.42 -13.71 -22.40
C ALA A 637 -14.86 -12.29 -22.35
N GLN A 638 -15.73 -11.32 -22.16
CA GLN A 638 -15.39 -9.92 -21.93
C GLN A 638 -15.62 -9.59 -20.46
N LEU A 639 -14.59 -9.13 -19.78
CA LEU A 639 -14.58 -8.76 -18.38
C LEU A 639 -14.40 -7.25 -18.28
N ASN A 640 -15.40 -6.54 -17.75
CA ASN A 640 -15.34 -5.12 -17.45
C ASN A 640 -15.22 -4.96 -15.93
N ASP A 641 -14.19 -4.30 -15.47
CA ASP A 641 -13.89 -4.12 -14.04
C ASP A 641 -14.70 -3.00 -13.36
N GLY A 642 -15.49 -2.24 -14.14
CA GLY A 642 -16.21 -1.08 -13.62
C GLY A 642 -15.38 0.20 -13.56
N LEU A 643 -14.06 0.10 -13.79
CA LEU A 643 -13.10 1.22 -13.76
C LEU A 643 -12.72 1.71 -15.16
N GLY A 644 -13.32 1.14 -16.19
CA GLY A 644 -13.08 1.49 -17.59
C GLY A 644 -12.20 0.49 -18.37
N HIS A 645 -11.63 -0.51 -17.71
CA HIS A 645 -10.83 -1.52 -18.37
C HIS A 645 -11.70 -2.68 -18.88
N LEU A 646 -11.31 -3.21 -20.03
CA LEU A 646 -11.96 -4.36 -20.66
C LEU A 646 -10.93 -5.46 -20.94
N TRP A 647 -11.07 -6.56 -20.23
CA TRP A 647 -10.21 -7.74 -20.40
C TRP A 647 -10.91 -8.79 -21.25
N LEU A 648 -10.18 -9.39 -22.20
CA LEU A 648 -10.66 -10.51 -23.00
C LEU A 648 -10.00 -11.79 -22.51
N ARG A 649 -10.81 -12.84 -22.32
CA ARG A 649 -10.31 -14.19 -21.98
C ARG A 649 -10.91 -15.21 -22.93
N GLU A 650 -10.07 -16.14 -23.36
CA GLU A 650 -10.43 -17.10 -24.39
C GLU A 650 -10.34 -18.54 -23.90
N ALA A 651 -11.36 -19.32 -24.19
CA ALA A 651 -11.39 -20.76 -23.97
C ALA A 651 -11.48 -21.48 -25.33
N VAL A 652 -10.55 -22.38 -25.58
CA VAL A 652 -10.38 -23.00 -26.91
C VAL A 652 -10.63 -24.49 -26.84
N VAL A 653 -11.49 -25.01 -27.73
CA VAL A 653 -11.65 -26.44 -27.97
C VAL A 653 -11.32 -26.77 -29.43
N VAL A 654 -10.74 -27.95 -29.65
CA VAL A 654 -10.49 -28.47 -31.01
C VAL A 654 -11.35 -29.71 -31.24
N VAL A 655 -12.46 -29.53 -31.96
CA VAL A 655 -13.41 -30.61 -32.25
C VAL A 655 -12.73 -31.64 -33.16
N ASN A 656 -12.81 -32.92 -32.81
CA ASN A 656 -12.09 -34.02 -33.46
C ASN A 656 -10.57 -33.82 -33.55
N GLY A 657 -9.99 -33.04 -32.64
CA GLY A 657 -8.54 -32.86 -32.53
C GLY A 657 -7.82 -34.13 -32.08
N HIS A 658 -6.52 -34.21 -32.35
CA HIS A 658 -5.63 -35.26 -31.84
C HIS A 658 -4.54 -34.61 -30.97
N ALA A 659 -4.31 -35.13 -29.77
CA ALA A 659 -3.19 -34.75 -28.94
C ALA A 659 -1.87 -35.31 -29.50
N LEU A 660 -0.91 -34.44 -29.73
CA LEU A 660 0.45 -34.81 -30.10
C LEU A 660 1.31 -34.69 -28.83
N TYR A 661 1.74 -35.84 -28.30
CA TYR A 661 2.70 -35.85 -27.19
C TYR A 661 4.12 -35.76 -27.76
N LEU A 662 4.75 -34.61 -27.64
CA LEU A 662 6.18 -34.48 -27.89
C LEU A 662 6.94 -34.92 -26.64
N PRO A 663 7.89 -35.86 -26.74
CA PRO A 663 8.72 -36.21 -25.59
C PRO A 663 9.55 -34.99 -25.19
N LEU A 664 9.45 -34.59 -23.92
CA LEU A 664 10.34 -33.59 -23.32
C LEU A 664 11.75 -34.18 -23.30
N VAL A 665 12.62 -33.72 -24.18
CA VAL A 665 14.05 -34.00 -24.07
C VAL A 665 14.62 -33.02 -23.06
N GLN A 666 14.76 -33.48 -21.80
CA GLN A 666 15.60 -32.77 -20.85
C GLN A 666 17.02 -32.72 -21.41
N ARG A 667 17.54 -31.54 -21.64
CA ARG A 667 18.96 -31.27 -21.88
C ARG A 667 19.59 -30.77 -20.59
#